data_4baff19e8b2bbe9cbfd32c3941d2886c
#
_entry.id   4baff19e8b2bbe9cbfd32c3941d2886c
#
_cell.length_a   1.000
_cell.length_b   1.000
_cell.length_c   1.000
_cell.angle_alpha   90.00
_cell.angle_beta   90.00
_cell.angle_gamma   90.00
#
_symmetry.space_group_name_H-M   'P 1'
#
loop_
_entity.id
_entity.type
_entity.pdbx_description
1 polymer ?
#
loop_
_entity_poly.entity_id
_entity_poly.type
_entity_poly.pdbx_seq_one_letter_code
_entity_poly.pdbx_strand_id
1 'polypeptide(L)'
;MKNITVFLASSDELKNDRNSFHSLVASLDEIFEPRGYRIRCRRWEDFSAFCTGTRTQDDYNRIVRASDICICMFHRKAGEYTIEEFNQALDEYVKNQSHPKTFVYIRALIEGEMEDEALKRFKEDLFDRVGHYWCNYATDDAMKLHFVMQLERIIPSVSGNASVTEGNHFKIENGVVSLYGHKIAELDNLSFAAENPEYLSLKESIARLNTEIARLRATGVAELQPMIDEKQAELYKKRESLNRLECQLFDLALSINKLIGSGTPVSERKRLAIEMFERGNSKGVVEILNEKDIAADAAQACKEIEQGKLLVDSGRSLIEAGLQKTRSLAEEYVLRAKALMTDYAEPRRFELACHAYEQGIELVRANLSEEELAKSLFEYGCFLQANKRYDLAEVRYRENLDIYQRLAAISPQAYEPGLATTQNNLGILYSDTRRYEESEEMFLSALMVYQRLTVENPQVYEPGLATTQNNLGNLYRDTQRYKESEEMYLSAMEIYRRFTAVNPLVFEPYLAMTQNNLGLLYYDTQRYEDSEKMYLSAMEIRRRLAVANPQVYEPDLATTQYNLGCLYSDTRCYGDSEEMFLSAMEIRRRLAAVNPQVYEPDLAMVQNNLGCLYDNTQRYEESGEMYLSAMEIYRRLAAANPQVYEPDLAMTQNNLGTLYYNTQRYEESGEMYLSAMEIYRRLAAANPQVYEPGLVRACNNLSCLFLVQGNFEEAERYAREGLKYDSTHHTIYTNLAASLLFQGRYAEAEEIYLRYKEELKEDFLSDFEDFYQRGIIPPEREDDVERIKKLLSK
;
A
#
# COMPACT_ATOMS: atom_id res chain seq x y z
N MET A 1 14.15 16.00 -25.67
CA MET A 1 14.78 14.92 -24.89
C MET A 1 16.10 15.43 -24.35
N LYS A 2 16.27 15.44 -23.03
CA LYS A 2 17.49 15.92 -22.39
C LYS A 2 18.46 14.76 -22.21
N ASN A 3 19.71 14.91 -22.64
CA ASN A 3 20.73 13.88 -22.44
C ASN A 3 21.41 14.08 -21.09
N ILE A 4 21.60 12.99 -20.36
CA ILE A 4 22.39 12.91 -19.13
C ILE A 4 23.52 11.92 -19.38
N THR A 5 24.73 12.39 -19.28
CA THR A 5 25.94 11.60 -19.47
C THR A 5 26.55 11.27 -18.13
N VAL A 6 26.67 9.96 -17.84
CA VAL A 6 27.31 9.44 -16.62
C VAL A 6 28.67 8.91 -17.01
N PHE A 7 29.73 9.47 -16.47
CA PHE A 7 31.10 8.93 -16.59
C PHE A 7 31.41 8.02 -15.43
N LEU A 8 31.93 6.82 -15.71
CA LEU A 8 32.21 5.80 -14.71
C LEU A 8 33.72 5.55 -14.61
N ALA A 9 34.32 6.01 -13.54
CA ALA A 9 35.71 5.85 -13.17
C ALA A 9 35.87 4.74 -12.12
N SER A 10 36.72 3.77 -12.34
CA SER A 10 37.06 2.76 -11.33
C SER A 10 38.35 2.02 -11.66
N SER A 11 38.96 1.39 -10.65
CA SER A 11 40.08 0.49 -10.83
C SER A 11 39.68 -0.84 -11.45
N ASP A 12 40.63 -1.58 -12.01
CA ASP A 12 40.40 -2.89 -12.64
C ASP A 12 39.86 -3.95 -11.67
N GLU A 13 40.17 -3.83 -10.38
CA GLU A 13 39.67 -4.76 -9.34
C GLU A 13 38.13 -4.69 -9.17
N LEU A 14 37.49 -3.62 -9.62
CA LEU A 14 36.03 -3.39 -9.57
C LEU A 14 35.33 -3.65 -10.93
N LYS A 15 35.89 -4.48 -11.78
CA LYS A 15 35.32 -4.77 -13.12
C LYS A 15 33.88 -5.28 -13.05
N ASN A 16 33.55 -6.14 -12.09
CA ASN A 16 32.21 -6.69 -11.92
C ASN A 16 31.23 -5.61 -11.48
N ASP A 17 31.61 -4.79 -10.50
CA ASP A 17 30.80 -3.69 -9.99
C ASP A 17 30.53 -2.65 -11.09
N ARG A 18 31.53 -2.33 -11.86
CA ARG A 18 31.44 -1.46 -13.03
C ARG A 18 30.47 -1.98 -14.09
N ASN A 19 30.51 -3.27 -14.39
CA ASN A 19 29.58 -3.90 -15.33
C ASN A 19 28.14 -3.90 -14.78
N SER A 20 27.98 -4.19 -13.51
CA SER A 20 26.69 -4.16 -12.81
C SER A 20 26.08 -2.76 -12.83
N PHE A 21 26.90 -1.74 -12.56
CA PHE A 21 26.49 -0.35 -12.63
C PHE A 21 26.14 0.10 -14.07
N HIS A 22 26.93 -0.34 -15.04
CA HIS A 22 26.65 -0.05 -16.45
C HIS A 22 25.29 -0.64 -16.91
N SER A 23 24.98 -1.86 -16.48
CA SER A 23 23.68 -2.50 -16.75
C SER A 23 22.54 -1.73 -16.07
N LEU A 24 22.75 -1.25 -14.84
CA LEU A 24 21.79 -0.37 -14.17
C LEU A 24 21.49 0.88 -14.99
N VAL A 25 22.55 1.58 -15.46
CA VAL A 25 22.36 2.83 -16.24
C VAL A 25 21.60 2.56 -17.54
N ALA A 26 21.80 1.40 -18.18
CA ALA A 26 21.02 1.01 -19.35
C ALA A 26 19.53 0.82 -19.00
N SER A 27 19.22 0.15 -17.89
CA SER A 27 17.84 0.04 -17.42
C SER A 27 17.25 1.40 -17.02
N LEU A 28 18.05 2.29 -16.46
CA LEU A 28 17.59 3.65 -16.13
C LEU A 28 17.33 4.48 -17.39
N ASP A 29 18.08 4.28 -18.48
CA ASP A 29 17.78 4.91 -19.77
C ASP A 29 16.37 4.53 -20.24
N GLU A 30 16.01 3.25 -20.16
CA GLU A 30 14.67 2.76 -20.49
C GLU A 30 13.59 3.36 -19.55
N ILE A 31 13.87 3.46 -18.27
CA ILE A 31 12.95 4.04 -17.27
C ILE A 31 12.73 5.54 -17.51
N PHE A 32 13.77 6.28 -17.90
CA PHE A 32 13.72 7.74 -17.99
C PHE A 32 13.52 8.27 -19.41
N GLU A 33 13.68 7.45 -20.46
CA GLU A 33 13.41 7.85 -21.84
C GLU A 33 11.97 8.37 -22.04
N PRO A 34 10.91 7.70 -21.54
CA PRO A 34 9.54 8.19 -21.66
C PRO A 34 9.30 9.53 -20.96
N ARG A 35 10.20 9.90 -20.02
CA ARG A 35 10.15 11.18 -19.28
C ARG A 35 10.93 12.30 -19.95
N GLY A 36 11.40 12.06 -21.16
CA GLY A 36 12.15 13.04 -21.92
C GLY A 36 13.63 13.11 -21.57
N TYR A 37 14.16 12.11 -20.86
CA TYR A 37 15.58 12.01 -20.53
C TYR A 37 16.20 10.80 -21.22
N ARG A 38 17.45 10.95 -21.66
CA ARG A 38 18.33 9.88 -22.12
C ARG A 38 19.51 9.79 -21.18
N ILE A 39 19.74 8.64 -20.57
CA ILE A 39 20.83 8.41 -19.63
C ILE A 39 21.86 7.50 -20.30
N ARG A 40 23.08 7.98 -20.47
CA ARG A 40 24.15 7.23 -21.13
C ARG A 40 25.36 7.10 -20.23
N CYS A 41 25.81 5.87 -20.03
CA CYS A 41 27.08 5.59 -19.35
C CYS A 41 28.24 5.67 -20.36
N ARG A 42 29.34 6.24 -19.90
CA ARG A 42 30.62 6.28 -20.60
C ARG A 42 31.69 5.67 -19.72
N ARG A 43 32.40 4.68 -20.23
CA ARG A 43 33.50 4.01 -19.54
C ARG A 43 34.76 4.12 -20.39
N TRP A 44 35.92 3.98 -19.78
CA TRP A 44 37.19 4.01 -20.51
C TRP A 44 37.27 2.86 -21.57
N GLU A 45 36.63 1.71 -21.35
CA GLU A 45 36.58 0.62 -22.29
C GLU A 45 35.78 0.94 -23.58
N ASP A 46 34.90 1.93 -23.52
CA ASP A 46 34.06 2.33 -24.65
C ASP A 46 34.82 3.16 -25.71
N PHE A 47 36.07 3.50 -25.42
CA PHE A 47 36.91 4.27 -26.31
C PHE A 47 37.94 3.37 -26.99
N SER A 48 37.86 3.30 -28.32
CA SER A 48 38.85 2.59 -29.14
C SER A 48 40.24 3.21 -28.94
N ALA A 49 41.28 2.36 -28.88
CA ALA A 49 42.67 2.77 -28.78
C ALA A 49 43.18 3.51 -30.08
N PHE A 50 42.52 4.58 -30.48
CA PHE A 50 43.07 5.47 -31.52
C PHE A 50 44.14 6.32 -30.89
N CYS A 51 45.38 6.22 -31.40
CA CYS A 51 46.48 7.13 -31.06
C CYS A 51 46.12 8.51 -31.55
N THR A 52 45.56 9.34 -30.65
CA THR A 52 45.58 10.80 -30.80
C THR A 52 46.91 11.27 -30.30
N GLY A 53 47.47 12.34 -30.83
CA GLY A 53 48.77 12.89 -30.40
C GLY A 53 48.81 13.40 -28.96
N THR A 54 47.75 13.12 -28.14
CA THR A 54 47.62 13.50 -26.74
C THR A 54 47.69 12.25 -25.84
N ARG A 55 48.03 12.43 -24.56
CA ARG A 55 47.98 11.38 -23.56
C ARG A 55 46.54 10.88 -23.42
N THR A 56 46.29 9.57 -23.51
CA THR A 56 44.94 8.95 -23.42
C THR A 56 44.14 9.47 -22.23
N GLN A 57 44.80 9.72 -21.09
CA GLN A 57 44.16 10.27 -19.88
C GLN A 57 43.63 11.70 -20.11
N ASP A 58 44.27 12.51 -20.94
CA ASP A 58 43.80 13.89 -21.23
C ASP A 58 42.47 13.86 -22.03
N ASP A 59 42.27 12.84 -22.86
CA ASP A 59 41.02 12.63 -23.57
C ASP A 59 39.88 12.18 -22.60
N TYR A 60 40.19 11.31 -21.65
CA TYR A 60 39.25 10.94 -20.58
C TYR A 60 38.90 12.13 -19.71
N ASN A 61 39.85 12.90 -19.25
CA ASN A 61 39.67 14.11 -18.47
C ASN A 61 38.75 15.13 -19.19
N ARG A 62 38.84 15.22 -20.53
CA ARG A 62 37.91 16.05 -21.31
C ARG A 62 36.48 15.55 -21.26
N ILE A 63 36.29 14.24 -21.32
CA ILE A 63 34.95 13.61 -21.24
C ILE A 63 34.38 13.74 -19.82
N VAL A 64 35.20 13.54 -18.78
CA VAL A 64 34.81 13.78 -17.37
C VAL A 64 34.22 15.17 -17.20
N ARG A 65 34.94 16.20 -17.66
CA ARG A 65 34.52 17.61 -17.57
C ARG A 65 33.22 17.89 -18.34
N ALA A 66 32.97 17.16 -19.43
CA ALA A 66 31.77 17.32 -20.27
C ALA A 66 30.60 16.47 -19.81
N SER A 67 30.74 15.63 -18.78
CA SER A 67 29.71 14.77 -18.27
C SER A 67 28.80 15.49 -17.27
N ASP A 68 27.56 15.06 -17.14
CA ASP A 68 26.62 15.60 -16.15
C ASP A 68 26.85 15.00 -14.76
N ILE A 69 27.26 13.73 -14.73
CA ILE A 69 27.52 12.95 -13.52
C ILE A 69 28.85 12.22 -13.67
N CYS A 70 29.65 12.22 -12.62
CA CYS A 70 30.88 11.43 -12.52
C CYS A 70 30.78 10.46 -11.34
N ILE A 71 31.02 9.19 -11.58
CA ILE A 71 31.03 8.12 -10.58
C ILE A 71 32.46 7.63 -10.42
N CYS A 72 33.00 7.74 -9.21
CA CYS A 72 34.31 7.23 -8.87
C CYS A 72 34.19 6.07 -7.88
N MET A 73 34.71 4.89 -8.26
CA MET A 73 34.61 3.66 -7.46
C MET A 73 35.99 3.19 -7.02
N PHE A 74 36.10 2.92 -5.71
CA PHE A 74 37.33 2.44 -5.07
C PHE A 74 37.07 1.18 -4.25
N HIS A 75 38.10 0.37 -4.02
CA HIS A 75 38.07 -0.78 -3.10
C HIS A 75 39.24 -0.76 -2.16
N ARG A 76 40.31 -1.53 -2.44
CA ARG A 76 41.50 -1.61 -1.56
C ARG A 76 42.50 -0.49 -1.78
N LYS A 77 42.49 0.07 -2.96
CA LYS A 77 43.46 1.11 -3.36
C LYS A 77 42.84 2.22 -4.20
N ALA A 78 43.35 3.38 -4.09
CA ALA A 78 43.02 4.52 -4.92
C ALA A 78 43.98 4.56 -6.15
N GLY A 79 43.45 4.23 -7.33
CA GLY A 79 44.18 4.33 -8.59
C GLY A 79 44.48 5.78 -8.94
N GLU A 80 45.70 6.07 -9.37
CA GLU A 80 46.14 7.45 -9.73
C GLU A 80 45.20 8.07 -10.78
N TYR A 81 44.77 7.31 -11.78
CA TYR A 81 43.89 7.81 -12.83
C TYR A 81 42.47 8.09 -12.32
N THR A 82 41.93 7.26 -11.42
CA THR A 82 40.60 7.49 -10.85
C THR A 82 40.60 8.71 -9.94
N ILE A 83 41.70 8.97 -9.21
CA ILE A 83 41.91 10.21 -8.43
C ILE A 83 42.03 11.41 -9.38
N GLU A 84 42.74 11.30 -10.48
CA GLU A 84 42.90 12.37 -11.48
C GLU A 84 41.52 12.72 -12.07
N GLU A 85 40.71 11.71 -12.45
CA GLU A 85 39.37 11.89 -12.98
C GLU A 85 38.44 12.56 -11.95
N PHE A 86 38.50 12.15 -10.67
CA PHE A 86 37.79 12.81 -9.59
C PHE A 86 38.16 14.30 -9.46
N ASN A 87 39.46 14.61 -9.41
CA ASN A 87 39.93 15.98 -9.29
C ASN A 87 39.48 16.83 -10.50
N GLN A 88 39.50 16.29 -11.72
CA GLN A 88 39.01 16.99 -12.90
C GLN A 88 37.50 17.27 -12.83
N ALA A 89 36.71 16.33 -12.33
CA ALA A 89 35.29 16.51 -12.12
C ALA A 89 35.00 17.60 -11.07
N LEU A 90 35.74 17.56 -9.95
CA LEU A 90 35.60 18.54 -8.87
C LEU A 90 36.03 19.97 -9.34
N ASP A 91 37.17 20.10 -10.01
CA ASP A 91 37.63 21.36 -10.53
C ASP A 91 36.61 21.99 -11.51
N GLU A 92 35.97 21.16 -12.33
CA GLU A 92 34.97 21.65 -13.27
C GLU A 92 33.71 22.09 -12.56
N TYR A 93 33.25 21.29 -11.56
CA TYR A 93 32.10 21.67 -10.73
C TYR A 93 32.32 22.96 -9.96
N VAL A 94 33.52 23.17 -9.40
CA VAL A 94 33.87 24.43 -8.68
C VAL A 94 33.79 25.63 -9.62
N LYS A 95 34.16 25.46 -10.89
CA LYS A 95 34.10 26.56 -11.88
C LYS A 95 32.69 26.94 -12.28
N ASN A 96 31.81 25.96 -12.52
CA ASN A 96 30.50 26.18 -13.12
C ASN A 96 29.31 25.99 -12.15
N GLN A 97 29.53 25.42 -10.95
CA GLN A 97 28.56 25.19 -9.89
C GLN A 97 27.35 24.32 -10.33
N SER A 98 27.47 23.55 -11.41
CA SER A 98 26.34 22.80 -11.99
C SER A 98 26.67 21.33 -12.31
N HIS A 99 27.82 21.08 -12.94
CA HIS A 99 28.24 19.74 -13.41
C HIS A 99 29.78 19.62 -13.49
N PRO A 100 30.32 18.39 -13.50
CA PRO A 100 29.65 17.16 -13.19
C PRO A 100 29.33 17.01 -11.70
N LYS A 101 28.17 16.42 -11.38
CA LYS A 101 27.89 15.99 -10.00
C LYS A 101 28.66 14.71 -9.72
N THR A 102 29.50 14.72 -8.73
CA THR A 102 30.43 13.62 -8.47
C THR A 102 29.97 12.77 -7.29
N PHE A 103 29.96 11.45 -7.48
CA PHE A 103 29.69 10.47 -6.43
C PHE A 103 30.89 9.57 -6.24
N VAL A 104 31.28 9.37 -4.99
CA VAL A 104 32.36 8.47 -4.60
C VAL A 104 31.78 7.26 -3.91
N TYR A 105 32.05 6.07 -4.47
CA TYR A 105 31.66 4.78 -3.92
C TYR A 105 32.91 4.01 -3.50
N ILE A 106 32.89 3.49 -2.27
CA ILE A 106 33.99 2.69 -1.74
C ILE A 106 33.43 1.33 -1.34
N ARG A 107 33.92 0.27 -1.99
CA ARG A 107 33.51 -1.09 -1.66
C ARG A 107 34.07 -1.48 -0.30
N ALA A 108 33.22 -2.07 0.55
CA ALA A 108 33.64 -2.57 1.85
C ALA A 108 34.71 -3.67 1.71
N LEU A 109 35.68 -3.66 2.63
CA LEU A 109 36.73 -4.68 2.70
C LEU A 109 36.17 -5.98 3.25
N ILE A 110 36.62 -7.10 2.70
CA ILE A 110 36.35 -8.44 3.23
C ILE A 110 37.38 -8.77 4.33
N GLU A 111 37.04 -9.68 5.22
CA GLU A 111 37.93 -10.11 6.31
C GLU A 111 39.31 -10.54 5.78
N GLY A 112 40.34 -9.88 6.24
CA GLY A 112 41.73 -10.10 5.81
C GLY A 112 42.23 -9.14 4.71
N GLU A 113 41.38 -8.30 4.14
CA GLU A 113 41.81 -7.24 3.21
C GLU A 113 42.21 -5.96 3.96
N MET A 114 43.13 -5.20 3.36
CA MET A 114 43.60 -3.93 3.92
C MET A 114 43.53 -2.82 2.87
N GLU A 115 43.21 -1.60 3.31
CA GLU A 115 43.32 -0.41 2.48
C GLU A 115 44.79 -0.03 2.32
N ASP A 116 45.16 0.47 1.13
CA ASP A 116 46.43 1.11 0.91
C ASP A 116 46.49 2.54 1.47
N GLU A 117 47.71 3.08 1.61
CA GLU A 117 47.95 4.42 2.12
C GLU A 117 47.39 5.51 1.17
N ALA A 118 47.29 5.25 -0.12
CA ALA A 118 46.77 6.22 -1.09
C ALA A 118 45.25 6.40 -0.90
N LEU A 119 44.49 5.30 -0.66
CA LEU A 119 43.07 5.40 -0.40
C LEU A 119 42.78 6.06 0.95
N LYS A 120 43.56 5.79 1.98
CA LYS A 120 43.43 6.46 3.28
C LYS A 120 43.59 7.96 3.14
N ARG A 121 44.69 8.42 2.50
CA ARG A 121 44.92 9.83 2.24
C ARG A 121 43.85 10.47 1.38
N PHE A 122 43.35 9.75 0.39
CA PHE A 122 42.26 10.25 -0.45
C PHE A 122 40.97 10.47 0.37
N LYS A 123 40.65 9.56 1.30
CA LYS A 123 39.49 9.71 2.22
C LYS A 123 39.67 10.92 3.15
N GLU A 124 40.85 11.10 3.73
CA GLU A 124 41.19 12.27 4.57
C GLU A 124 41.06 13.57 3.78
N ASP A 125 41.65 13.64 2.59
CA ASP A 125 41.56 14.79 1.69
C ASP A 125 40.11 15.10 1.27
N LEU A 126 39.32 14.08 1.01
CA LEU A 126 37.92 14.21 0.61
C LEU A 126 37.08 14.84 1.72
N PHE A 127 37.29 14.41 2.97
CA PHE A 127 36.57 14.90 4.12
C PHE A 127 37.06 16.29 4.56
N ASP A 128 38.35 16.45 4.75
CA ASP A 128 38.94 17.66 5.36
C ASP A 128 39.01 18.85 4.41
N ARG A 129 39.27 18.63 3.13
CA ARG A 129 39.50 19.70 2.14
C ARG A 129 38.27 19.99 1.29
N VAL A 130 37.49 18.97 0.97
CA VAL A 130 36.40 19.08 0.01
C VAL A 130 35.04 19.10 0.72
N GLY A 131 34.96 18.56 1.95
CA GLY A 131 33.70 18.38 2.67
C GLY A 131 32.75 17.43 1.95
N HIS A 132 33.31 16.56 1.11
CA HIS A 132 32.54 15.61 0.32
C HIS A 132 32.42 14.29 1.07
N TYR A 133 31.22 13.68 1.01
CA TYR A 133 30.97 12.38 1.63
C TYR A 133 31.06 11.28 0.56
N TRP A 134 31.56 10.11 0.95
CA TRP A 134 31.57 8.90 0.12
C TRP A 134 30.52 7.91 0.63
N CYS A 135 30.00 7.06 -0.26
CA CYS A 135 29.11 5.97 0.07
C CYS A 135 29.89 4.66 0.15
N ASN A 136 29.90 4.03 1.33
CA ASN A 136 30.38 2.66 1.45
C ASN A 136 29.30 1.69 0.96
N TYR A 137 29.70 0.64 0.26
CA TYR A 137 28.78 -0.41 -0.17
C TYR A 137 29.40 -1.79 -0.01
N ALA A 138 28.62 -2.74 0.49
CA ALA A 138 29.01 -4.14 0.61
C ALA A 138 28.56 -4.98 -0.60
N THR A 139 27.43 -4.60 -1.21
CA THR A 139 26.79 -5.31 -2.32
C THR A 139 26.50 -4.38 -3.48
N ASP A 140 26.39 -4.93 -4.68
CA ASP A 140 25.97 -4.18 -5.88
C ASP A 140 24.62 -3.50 -5.69
N ASP A 141 23.69 -4.19 -5.01
CA ASP A 141 22.34 -3.68 -4.77
C ASP A 141 22.36 -2.42 -3.88
N ALA A 142 23.23 -2.37 -2.89
CA ALA A 142 23.40 -1.19 -2.04
C ALA A 142 23.89 0.03 -2.85
N MET A 143 24.88 -0.18 -3.72
CA MET A 143 25.42 0.86 -4.61
C MET A 143 24.35 1.34 -5.61
N LYS A 144 23.65 0.40 -6.24
CA LYS A 144 22.57 0.68 -7.21
C LYS A 144 21.46 1.51 -6.57
N LEU A 145 20.99 1.08 -5.41
CA LEU A 145 19.92 1.76 -4.69
C LEU A 145 20.32 3.18 -4.34
N HIS A 146 21.52 3.37 -3.76
CA HIS A 146 22.01 4.71 -3.44
C HIS A 146 22.06 5.62 -4.68
N PHE A 147 22.63 5.12 -5.78
CA PHE A 147 22.72 5.91 -7.02
C PHE A 147 21.35 6.31 -7.57
N VAL A 148 20.40 5.36 -7.60
CA VAL A 148 19.06 5.63 -8.12
C VAL A 148 18.32 6.66 -7.25
N MET A 149 18.46 6.57 -5.94
CA MET A 149 17.91 7.58 -5.02
C MET A 149 18.50 8.98 -5.24
N GLN A 150 19.80 9.08 -5.55
CA GLN A 150 20.43 10.36 -5.88
C GLN A 150 20.04 10.87 -7.28
N LEU A 151 19.90 9.98 -8.25
CA LEU A 151 19.50 10.32 -9.61
C LEU A 151 18.08 10.92 -9.65
N GLU A 152 17.14 10.38 -8.89
CA GLU A 152 15.78 10.93 -8.74
C GLU A 152 15.76 12.38 -8.25
N ARG A 153 16.79 12.81 -7.54
CA ARG A 153 16.95 14.20 -7.08
C ARG A 153 17.61 15.11 -8.11
N ILE A 154 18.45 14.55 -8.96
CA ILE A 154 19.16 15.29 -10.03
C ILE A 154 18.24 15.53 -11.21
N ILE A 155 17.40 14.56 -11.52
CA ILE A 155 16.39 14.65 -12.55
C ILE A 155 15.13 15.23 -11.90
N PRO A 156 14.76 16.50 -12.14
CA PRO A 156 13.53 17.02 -11.58
C PRO A 156 12.37 16.14 -12.04
N SER A 157 11.64 15.58 -11.10
CA SER A 157 10.36 14.95 -11.41
C SER A 157 9.53 15.96 -12.19
N VAL A 158 8.82 15.50 -13.21
CA VAL A 158 7.97 16.34 -14.10
C VAL A 158 6.83 17.03 -13.30
N SER A 159 6.61 16.62 -12.08
CA SER A 159 5.78 17.30 -11.08
C SER A 159 6.65 18.25 -10.26
N GLY A 160 6.75 19.50 -10.68
CA GLY A 160 7.27 20.56 -9.84
C GLY A 160 6.51 20.58 -8.52
N ASN A 161 7.23 20.53 -7.38
CA ASN A 161 6.69 20.61 -6.02
C ASN A 161 5.69 19.50 -5.57
N ALA A 162 5.76 18.29 -6.11
CA ALA A 162 5.13 17.17 -5.43
C ALA A 162 5.74 17.01 -4.03
N SER A 163 4.93 17.20 -3.01
CA SER A 163 5.29 16.92 -1.62
C SER A 163 5.88 15.51 -1.50
N VAL A 164 6.81 15.34 -0.59
CA VAL A 164 7.61 14.12 -0.35
C VAL A 164 6.77 12.84 -0.18
N THR A 165 5.46 12.95 -0.05
CA THR A 165 4.52 11.84 0.19
C THR A 165 3.81 11.29 -1.05
N GLU A 166 3.70 12.05 -2.14
CA GLU A 166 3.06 11.59 -3.39
C GLU A 166 4.04 11.22 -4.50
N GLY A 167 5.34 11.45 -4.31
CA GLY A 167 6.38 11.26 -5.31
C GLY A 167 7.34 10.10 -5.05
N ASN A 168 7.07 9.23 -4.08
CA ASN A 168 7.91 8.05 -3.89
C ASN A 168 7.54 6.99 -4.92
N HIS A 169 8.22 7.07 -6.08
CA HIS A 169 8.13 6.07 -7.14
C HIS A 169 8.81 4.73 -6.75
N PHE A 170 9.39 4.69 -5.55
CA PHE A 170 9.87 3.46 -4.95
C PHE A 170 8.73 2.69 -4.29
N LYS A 171 8.70 1.39 -4.55
CA LYS A 171 7.84 0.44 -3.83
C LYS A 171 8.69 -0.66 -3.23
N ILE A 172 8.28 -1.13 -2.04
CA ILE A 172 8.82 -2.32 -1.42
C ILE A 172 7.71 -3.33 -1.28
N GLU A 173 7.96 -4.48 -1.83
CA GLU A 173 7.06 -5.62 -1.73
C GLU A 173 7.91 -6.90 -1.60
N ASN A 174 7.66 -7.65 -0.52
CA ASN A 174 8.32 -8.94 -0.28
C ASN A 174 9.86 -8.86 -0.28
N GLY A 175 10.41 -7.82 0.32
CA GLY A 175 11.86 -7.63 0.38
C GLY A 175 12.49 -7.13 -0.92
N VAL A 176 11.70 -6.80 -1.94
CA VAL A 176 12.20 -6.26 -3.22
C VAL A 176 11.92 -4.78 -3.30
N VAL A 177 12.96 -3.99 -3.55
CA VAL A 177 12.89 -2.56 -3.82
C VAL A 177 12.78 -2.35 -5.33
N SER A 178 11.74 -1.66 -5.76
CA SER A 178 11.54 -1.30 -7.17
C SER A 178 11.35 0.20 -7.35
N LEU A 179 11.78 0.74 -8.50
CA LEU A 179 11.55 2.10 -8.94
C LEU A 179 10.70 2.07 -10.22
N TYR A 180 9.55 2.75 -10.21
CA TYR A 180 8.60 2.74 -11.33
C TYR A 180 8.31 1.32 -11.85
N GLY A 181 8.26 0.37 -10.93
CA GLY A 181 8.03 -1.00 -11.25
C GLY A 181 9.24 -1.82 -11.72
N HIS A 182 10.40 -1.23 -11.90
CA HIS A 182 11.64 -1.96 -12.21
C HIS A 182 12.39 -2.32 -10.92
N LYS A 183 12.75 -3.60 -10.77
CA LYS A 183 13.54 -4.08 -9.63
C LYS A 183 14.89 -3.38 -9.59
N ILE A 184 15.22 -2.78 -8.47
CA ILE A 184 16.50 -2.12 -8.23
C ILE A 184 17.39 -2.95 -7.29
N ALA A 185 16.81 -3.45 -6.17
CA ALA A 185 17.56 -4.15 -5.15
C ALA A 185 16.68 -5.16 -4.39
N GLU A 186 17.31 -6.10 -3.70
CA GLU A 186 16.68 -6.94 -2.68
C GLU A 186 17.15 -6.50 -1.29
N LEU A 187 16.25 -6.41 -0.32
CA LEU A 187 16.59 -6.01 1.05
C LEU A 187 17.59 -6.96 1.71
N ASP A 188 17.55 -8.24 1.37
CA ASP A 188 18.52 -9.22 1.85
C ASP A 188 19.98 -8.92 1.42
N ASN A 189 20.14 -8.15 0.36
CA ASN A 189 21.44 -7.72 -0.15
C ASN A 189 21.88 -6.34 0.37
N LEU A 190 21.04 -5.71 1.22
CA LEU A 190 21.30 -4.39 1.78
C LEU A 190 21.73 -4.53 3.24
N SER A 191 22.92 -4.07 3.59
CA SER A 191 23.54 -4.25 4.92
C SER A 191 22.61 -3.80 6.05
N PHE A 192 21.91 -2.68 5.88
CA PHE A 192 21.00 -2.14 6.90
C PHE A 192 19.81 -3.07 7.22
N ALA A 193 19.43 -3.95 6.30
CA ALA A 193 18.42 -4.97 6.54
C ALA A 193 19.09 -6.33 6.86
N ALA A 194 20.05 -6.76 6.03
CA ALA A 194 20.75 -8.04 6.17
C ALA A 194 21.46 -8.24 7.50
N GLU A 195 21.92 -7.16 8.13
CA GLU A 195 22.59 -7.18 9.43
C GLU A 195 21.67 -6.74 10.58
N ASN A 196 20.41 -6.38 10.29
CA ASN A 196 19.45 -5.96 11.31
C ASN A 196 18.96 -7.16 12.16
N PRO A 197 19.19 -7.15 13.48
CA PRO A 197 18.84 -8.28 14.35
C PRO A 197 17.35 -8.63 14.36
N GLU A 198 16.47 -7.62 14.30
CA GLU A 198 15.01 -7.81 14.28
C GLU A 198 14.55 -8.44 12.96
N TYR A 199 15.11 -7.97 11.84
CA TYR A 199 14.83 -8.51 10.52
C TYR A 199 15.24 -9.98 10.42
N LEU A 200 16.46 -10.31 10.86
CA LEU A 200 16.98 -11.67 10.90
C LEU A 200 16.13 -12.56 11.83
N SER A 201 15.82 -12.08 13.03
CA SER A 201 15.01 -12.82 14.00
C SER A 201 13.60 -13.14 13.49
N LEU A 202 12.96 -12.20 12.77
CA LEU A 202 11.66 -12.41 12.16
C LEU A 202 11.74 -13.45 11.03
N LYS A 203 12.72 -13.37 10.15
CA LYS A 203 12.94 -14.34 9.08
C LYS A 203 13.21 -15.75 9.61
N GLU A 204 14.05 -15.88 10.63
CA GLU A 204 14.34 -17.17 11.28
C GLU A 204 13.09 -17.75 11.95
N SER A 205 12.31 -16.91 12.65
CA SER A 205 11.05 -17.33 13.27
C SER A 205 10.04 -17.82 12.24
N ILE A 206 9.90 -17.12 11.11
CA ILE A 206 9.05 -17.50 9.99
C ILE A 206 9.49 -18.83 9.38
N ALA A 207 10.79 -19.01 9.14
CA ALA A 207 11.33 -20.25 8.59
C ALA A 207 11.08 -21.44 9.53
N ARG A 208 11.27 -21.25 10.85
CA ARG A 208 10.99 -22.26 11.87
C ARG A 208 9.51 -22.64 11.91
N LEU A 209 8.60 -21.66 11.94
CA LEU A 209 7.15 -21.89 11.93
C LEU A 209 6.68 -22.61 10.66
N ASN A 210 7.17 -22.22 9.49
CA ASN A 210 6.88 -22.93 8.24
C ASN A 210 7.30 -24.43 8.30
N THR A 211 8.49 -24.71 8.85
CA THR A 211 9.00 -26.07 9.00
C THR A 211 8.15 -26.87 9.99
N GLU A 212 7.75 -26.27 11.10
CA GLU A 212 6.92 -26.89 12.13
C GLU A 212 5.52 -27.21 11.59
N ILE A 213 4.87 -26.26 10.90
CA ILE A 213 3.57 -26.46 10.24
C ILE A 213 3.64 -27.57 9.21
N ALA A 214 4.69 -27.58 8.37
CA ALA A 214 4.89 -28.64 7.38
C ALA A 214 5.03 -30.02 8.03
N ARG A 215 5.75 -30.13 9.16
CA ARG A 215 5.85 -31.37 9.92
C ARG A 215 4.52 -31.83 10.49
N LEU A 216 3.76 -30.92 11.11
CA LEU A 216 2.45 -31.24 11.67
C LEU A 216 1.49 -31.72 10.59
N ARG A 217 1.44 -31.07 9.44
CA ARG A 217 0.62 -31.49 8.28
C ARG A 217 1.03 -32.86 7.73
N ALA A 218 2.32 -33.17 7.69
CA ALA A 218 2.82 -34.44 7.19
C ALA A 218 2.41 -35.64 8.07
N THR A 219 1.94 -35.42 9.30
CA THR A 219 1.44 -36.50 10.17
C THR A 219 0.07 -37.02 9.74
N GLY A 220 -0.72 -36.23 9.03
CA GLY A 220 -2.08 -36.57 8.60
C GLY A 220 -3.07 -36.79 9.76
N VAL A 221 -2.76 -36.34 10.99
CA VAL A 221 -3.57 -36.55 12.20
C VAL A 221 -4.53 -35.36 12.36
N ALA A 222 -5.83 -35.60 12.19
CA ALA A 222 -6.87 -34.56 12.25
C ALA A 222 -6.94 -33.83 13.61
N GLU A 223 -6.62 -34.50 14.71
CA GLU A 223 -6.61 -33.90 16.06
C GLU A 223 -5.54 -32.82 16.24
N LEU A 224 -4.59 -32.71 15.33
CA LEU A 224 -3.55 -31.67 15.35
C LEU A 224 -3.97 -30.38 14.62
N GLN A 225 -5.13 -30.35 13.99
CA GLN A 225 -5.60 -29.17 13.22
C GLN A 225 -5.65 -27.89 14.09
N PRO A 226 -6.17 -27.89 15.32
CA PRO A 226 -6.14 -26.68 16.15
C PRO A 226 -4.73 -26.15 16.42
N MET A 227 -3.76 -27.04 16.58
CA MET A 227 -2.35 -26.65 16.78
C MET A 227 -1.73 -26.09 15.50
N ILE A 228 -2.11 -26.65 14.35
CA ILE A 228 -1.69 -26.12 13.05
C ILE A 228 -2.27 -24.71 12.87
N ASP A 229 -3.54 -24.50 13.18
CA ASP A 229 -4.22 -23.21 13.05
C ASP A 229 -3.57 -22.15 13.97
N GLU A 230 -3.23 -22.50 15.22
CA GLU A 230 -2.51 -21.62 16.15
C GLU A 230 -1.14 -21.21 15.58
N LYS A 231 -0.37 -22.19 15.08
CA LYS A 231 0.94 -21.94 14.48
C LYS A 231 0.85 -21.08 13.21
N GLN A 232 -0.20 -21.27 12.44
CA GLN A 232 -0.44 -20.45 11.25
C GLN A 232 -0.82 -19.02 11.63
N ALA A 233 -1.63 -18.81 12.68
CA ALA A 233 -1.93 -17.48 13.20
C ALA A 233 -0.67 -16.78 13.73
N GLU A 234 0.23 -17.52 14.39
CA GLU A 234 1.53 -16.99 14.82
C GLU A 234 2.41 -16.62 13.62
N LEU A 235 2.49 -17.49 12.62
CA LEU A 235 3.21 -17.25 11.36
C LEU A 235 2.70 -15.99 10.67
N TYR A 236 1.37 -15.83 10.62
CA TYR A 236 0.73 -14.64 10.07
C TYR A 236 1.22 -13.36 10.76
N LYS A 237 1.14 -13.30 12.10
CA LYS A 237 1.61 -12.13 12.86
C LYS A 237 3.08 -11.81 12.64
N LYS A 238 3.93 -12.84 12.53
CA LYS A 238 5.37 -12.66 12.27
C LYS A 238 5.65 -12.10 10.87
N ARG A 239 4.91 -12.54 9.87
CA ARG A 239 5.02 -12.02 8.50
C ARG A 239 4.53 -10.57 8.40
N GLU A 240 3.43 -10.23 9.07
CA GLU A 240 2.96 -8.85 9.16
C GLU A 240 4.02 -7.94 9.79
N SER A 241 4.65 -8.39 10.86
CA SER A 241 5.73 -7.66 11.49
C SER A 241 6.93 -7.49 10.56
N LEU A 242 7.29 -8.53 9.80
CA LEU A 242 8.38 -8.46 8.83
C LEU A 242 8.09 -7.43 7.74
N ASN A 243 6.92 -7.50 7.12
CA ASN A 243 6.54 -6.59 6.03
C ASN A 243 6.52 -5.12 6.49
N ARG A 244 6.03 -4.87 7.71
CA ARG A 244 6.05 -3.55 8.32
C ARG A 244 7.48 -3.07 8.59
N LEU A 245 8.34 -3.94 9.10
CA LEU A 245 9.75 -3.61 9.33
C LEU A 245 10.51 -3.32 8.02
N GLU A 246 10.25 -4.08 6.96
CA GLU A 246 10.81 -3.84 5.62
C GLU A 246 10.48 -2.43 5.12
N CYS A 247 9.22 -2.01 5.22
CA CYS A 247 8.82 -0.65 4.85
C CYS A 247 9.50 0.41 5.71
N GLN A 248 9.60 0.20 7.02
CA GLN A 248 10.19 1.14 7.96
C GLN A 248 11.71 1.29 7.78
N LEU A 249 12.42 0.18 7.57
CA LEU A 249 13.86 0.21 7.28
C LEU A 249 14.15 0.97 5.98
N PHE A 250 13.32 0.79 4.98
CA PHE A 250 13.50 1.49 3.72
C PHE A 250 13.14 2.99 3.81
N ASP A 251 12.08 3.35 4.53
CA ASP A 251 11.75 4.76 4.76
C ASP A 251 12.87 5.49 5.53
N LEU A 252 13.49 4.80 6.49
CA LEU A 252 14.68 5.29 7.18
C LEU A 252 15.87 5.43 6.20
N ALA A 253 16.10 4.46 5.31
CA ALA A 253 17.12 4.52 4.29
C ALA A 253 16.92 5.70 3.33
N LEU A 254 15.69 5.92 2.87
CA LEU A 254 15.32 7.08 2.04
C LEU A 254 15.60 8.40 2.77
N SER A 255 15.26 8.48 4.05
CA SER A 255 15.48 9.68 4.88
C SER A 255 16.96 9.98 5.07
N ILE A 256 17.76 8.96 5.36
CA ILE A 256 19.22 9.06 5.46
C ILE A 256 19.83 9.53 4.13
N ASN A 257 19.40 8.92 3.03
CA ASN A 257 19.91 9.27 1.70
C ASN A 257 19.56 10.71 1.31
N LYS A 258 18.36 11.18 1.67
CA LYS A 258 17.93 12.57 1.48
C LYS A 258 18.85 13.56 2.22
N LEU A 259 19.32 13.19 3.43
CA LEU A 259 20.22 14.02 4.20
C LEU A 259 21.62 14.10 3.59
N ILE A 260 22.18 12.98 3.16
CA ILE A 260 23.52 12.91 2.54
C ILE A 260 23.59 13.81 1.30
N GLY A 261 22.51 13.89 0.52
CA GLY A 261 22.47 14.67 -0.72
C GLY A 261 21.95 16.12 -0.59
N SER A 262 21.62 16.60 0.62
CA SER A 262 21.02 17.94 0.82
C SER A 262 22.02 19.10 0.71
N GLY A 263 23.32 18.83 0.59
CA GLY A 263 24.38 19.86 0.58
C GLY A 263 24.58 20.55 1.94
N THR A 264 23.85 20.12 2.97
CA THR A 264 24.07 20.57 4.35
C THR A 264 25.24 19.83 4.96
N PRO A 265 26.11 20.50 5.74
CA PRO A 265 27.19 19.81 6.46
C PRO A 265 26.57 18.70 7.33
N VAL A 266 27.05 17.48 7.15
CA VAL A 266 26.59 16.34 7.97
C VAL A 266 27.28 16.45 9.32
N SER A 267 26.52 16.61 10.41
CA SER A 267 27.07 16.62 11.77
C SER A 267 27.75 15.29 12.07
N GLU A 268 28.74 15.29 12.98
CA GLU A 268 29.43 14.08 13.41
C GLU A 268 28.41 13.03 13.95
N ARG A 269 27.38 13.49 14.67
CA ARG A 269 26.30 12.64 15.17
C ARG A 269 25.51 12.00 14.03
N LYS A 270 25.16 12.76 12.98
CA LYS A 270 24.49 12.21 11.79
C LYS A 270 25.37 11.18 11.08
N ARG A 271 26.67 11.45 10.93
CA ARG A 271 27.62 10.52 10.32
C ARG A 271 27.66 9.19 11.07
N LEU A 272 27.79 9.25 12.40
CA LEU A 272 27.80 8.05 13.24
C LEU A 272 26.46 7.31 13.18
N ALA A 273 25.33 8.02 13.14
CA ALA A 273 24.01 7.41 12.99
C ALA A 273 23.85 6.69 11.64
N ILE A 274 24.36 7.27 10.56
CA ILE A 274 24.39 6.64 9.22
C ILE A 274 25.22 5.35 9.26
N GLU A 275 26.44 5.39 9.84
CA GLU A 275 27.29 4.21 9.97
C GLU A 275 26.61 3.08 10.78
N MET A 276 25.89 3.43 11.85
CA MET A 276 25.15 2.45 12.65
C MET A 276 23.98 1.85 11.85
N PHE A 277 23.27 2.67 11.09
CA PHE A 277 22.20 2.19 10.22
C PHE A 277 22.71 1.24 9.14
N GLU A 278 23.79 1.59 8.45
CA GLU A 278 24.43 0.74 7.44
C GLU A 278 24.87 -0.62 7.98
N ARG A 279 25.18 -0.71 9.29
CA ARG A 279 25.47 -1.96 10.01
C ARG A 279 24.23 -2.66 10.56
N GLY A 280 23.02 -2.28 10.15
CA GLY A 280 21.78 -2.87 10.65
C GLY A 280 21.46 -2.56 12.12
N ASN A 281 22.24 -1.69 12.78
CA ASN A 281 22.10 -1.39 14.20
C ASN A 281 21.14 -0.22 14.45
N SER A 282 19.84 -0.43 14.31
CA SER A 282 18.81 0.58 14.55
C SER A 282 18.82 1.11 15.99
N LYS A 283 19.18 0.29 16.99
CA LYS A 283 19.35 0.74 18.37
C LYS A 283 20.50 1.72 18.52
N GLY A 284 21.62 1.44 17.89
CA GLY A 284 22.77 2.33 17.85
C GLY A 284 22.42 3.69 17.24
N VAL A 285 21.56 3.72 16.21
CA VAL A 285 21.04 4.98 15.63
C VAL A 285 20.28 5.78 16.70
N VAL A 286 19.38 5.14 17.43
CA VAL A 286 18.60 5.79 18.52
C VAL A 286 19.49 6.27 19.64
N GLU A 287 20.51 5.51 20.03
CA GLU A 287 21.47 5.87 21.10
C GLU A 287 22.33 7.08 20.70
N ILE A 288 22.78 7.13 19.45
CA ILE A 288 23.57 8.26 18.93
C ILE A 288 22.71 9.50 18.76
N LEU A 289 21.51 9.34 18.26
CA LEU A 289 20.50 10.40 18.14
C LEU A 289 19.70 10.56 19.44
N ASN A 290 20.41 10.55 20.59
CA ASN A 290 19.74 10.66 21.88
C ASN A 290 19.14 12.06 22.09
N GLU A 291 18.00 12.09 22.73
CA GLU A 291 17.19 13.29 22.89
C GLU A 291 17.90 14.38 23.71
N LYS A 292 18.67 14.00 24.71
CA LYS A 292 19.37 14.96 25.60
C LYS A 292 20.42 15.76 24.86
N ASP A 293 21.20 15.10 24.02
CA ASP A 293 22.27 15.77 23.24
C ASP A 293 21.68 16.63 22.14
N ILE A 294 20.61 16.16 21.47
CA ILE A 294 19.91 16.96 20.46
C ILE A 294 19.29 18.20 21.13
N ALA A 295 18.63 18.05 22.27
CA ALA A 295 18.03 19.16 23.02
C ALA A 295 19.08 20.17 23.53
N ALA A 296 20.24 19.69 23.97
CA ALA A 296 21.34 20.57 24.39
C ALA A 296 21.88 21.41 23.23
N ASP A 297 22.09 20.78 22.05
CA ASP A 297 22.53 21.47 20.85
C ASP A 297 21.46 22.43 20.31
N ALA A 298 20.17 22.07 20.44
CA ALA A 298 19.06 22.94 20.08
C ALA A 298 19.02 24.19 20.96
N ALA A 299 19.20 24.03 22.27
CA ALA A 299 19.27 25.17 23.19
C ALA A 299 20.47 26.10 22.87
N GLN A 300 21.60 25.52 22.45
CA GLN A 300 22.76 26.31 22.02
C GLN A 300 22.49 27.04 20.70
N ALA A 301 21.87 26.40 19.71
CA ALA A 301 21.50 27.04 18.45
C ALA A 301 20.49 28.20 18.67
N CYS A 302 19.53 28.05 19.57
CA CYS A 302 18.61 29.14 19.94
C CYS A 302 19.36 30.35 20.54
N LYS A 303 20.35 30.10 21.43
CA LYS A 303 21.18 31.18 21.99
C LYS A 303 21.99 31.88 20.91
N GLU A 304 22.56 31.18 19.95
CA GLU A 304 23.31 31.73 18.82
C GLU A 304 22.39 32.62 17.95
N ILE A 305 21.16 32.20 17.68
CA ILE A 305 20.16 33.02 16.97
C ILE A 305 19.84 34.30 17.76
N GLU A 306 19.59 34.20 19.06
CA GLU A 306 19.31 35.37 19.93
C GLU A 306 20.49 36.33 19.97
N GLN A 307 21.72 35.82 20.15
CA GLN A 307 22.93 36.63 20.12
C GLN A 307 23.13 37.33 18.75
N GLY A 308 22.87 36.60 17.64
CA GLY A 308 22.91 37.17 16.30
C GLY A 308 21.90 38.30 16.09
N LYS A 309 20.71 38.21 16.67
CA LYS A 309 19.69 39.30 16.62
C LYS A 309 20.11 40.57 17.34
N LEU A 310 21.02 40.48 18.32
CA LEU A 310 21.57 41.60 19.07
C LEU A 310 22.77 42.31 18.40
N LEU A 311 23.37 41.72 17.36
CA LEU A 311 24.53 42.20 16.66
C LEU A 311 24.16 42.78 15.29
N VAL A 312 24.45 44.08 15.01
CA VAL A 312 23.97 44.77 13.80
C VAL A 312 24.70 44.36 12.51
N ASP A 313 26.00 44.09 12.53
CA ASP A 313 26.79 43.81 11.33
C ASP A 313 27.36 42.38 11.23
N SER A 314 27.64 41.69 12.34
CA SER A 314 28.13 40.32 12.37
C SER A 314 27.01 39.30 12.68
N GLY A 315 25.83 39.75 13.07
CA GLY A 315 24.72 38.93 13.49
C GLY A 315 24.11 38.10 12.36
N ARG A 316 24.15 38.56 11.13
CA ARG A 316 23.50 37.88 9.99
C ARG A 316 24.10 36.50 9.73
N SER A 317 25.41 36.40 9.75
CA SER A 317 26.13 35.11 9.58
C SER A 317 25.86 34.16 10.76
N LEU A 318 25.81 34.70 11.99
CA LEU A 318 25.52 33.89 13.18
C LEU A 318 24.09 33.39 13.22
N ILE A 319 23.11 34.23 12.82
CA ILE A 319 21.72 33.84 12.69
C ILE A 319 21.57 32.73 11.63
N GLU A 320 22.19 32.90 10.46
CA GLU A 320 22.13 31.93 9.37
C GLU A 320 22.71 30.57 9.77
N ALA A 321 23.88 30.57 10.46
CA ALA A 321 24.49 29.38 11.02
C ALA A 321 23.59 28.70 12.07
N GLY A 322 22.95 29.46 12.96
CA GLY A 322 22.02 28.95 13.96
C GLY A 322 20.75 28.37 13.33
N LEU A 323 20.18 29.00 12.31
CA LEU A 323 19.03 28.47 11.56
C LEU A 323 19.36 27.18 10.83
N GLN A 324 20.55 27.12 10.19
CA GLN A 324 21.01 25.91 9.52
C GLN A 324 21.22 24.74 10.51
N LYS A 325 21.79 25.04 11.69
CA LYS A 325 21.93 24.06 12.76
C LYS A 325 20.58 23.59 13.28
N THR A 326 19.61 24.50 13.42
CA THR A 326 18.22 24.17 13.81
C THR A 326 17.56 23.22 12.82
N ARG A 327 17.69 23.46 11.49
CA ARG A 327 17.18 22.52 10.45
C ARG A 327 17.79 21.14 10.61
N SER A 328 19.12 21.09 10.75
CA SER A 328 19.85 19.84 10.94
C SER A 328 19.37 19.06 12.15
N LEU A 329 19.08 19.73 13.27
CA LEU A 329 18.61 19.08 14.50
C LEU A 329 17.15 18.60 14.39
N ALA A 330 16.30 19.36 13.71
CA ALA A 330 14.93 18.91 13.43
C ALA A 330 14.90 17.63 12.57
N GLU A 331 15.80 17.56 11.56
CA GLU A 331 16.00 16.36 10.76
C GLU A 331 16.53 15.17 11.61
N GLU A 332 17.38 15.43 12.60
CA GLU A 332 17.87 14.38 13.52
C GLU A 332 16.73 13.81 14.37
N TYR A 333 15.75 14.62 14.79
CA TYR A 333 14.56 14.15 15.48
C TYR A 333 13.67 13.27 14.57
N VAL A 334 13.47 13.64 13.31
CA VAL A 334 12.72 12.82 12.33
C VAL A 334 13.41 11.48 12.10
N LEU A 335 14.74 11.49 11.92
CA LEU A 335 15.53 10.27 11.79
C LEU A 335 15.40 9.38 13.02
N ARG A 336 15.49 9.98 14.22
CA ARG A 336 15.28 9.25 15.48
C ARG A 336 13.91 8.61 15.52
N ALA A 337 12.85 9.33 15.13
CA ALA A 337 11.50 8.80 15.10
C ALA A 337 11.39 7.57 14.17
N LYS A 338 11.94 7.68 12.97
CA LYS A 338 11.93 6.58 12.00
C LYS A 338 12.78 5.39 12.48
N ALA A 339 13.94 5.63 13.08
CA ALA A 339 14.77 4.58 13.67
C ALA A 339 14.07 3.86 14.83
N LEU A 340 13.36 4.59 15.70
CA LEU A 340 12.57 4.01 16.78
C LEU A 340 11.51 3.03 16.25
N MET A 341 10.85 3.35 15.13
CA MET A 341 9.85 2.47 14.54
C MET A 341 10.43 1.13 14.07
N THR A 342 11.72 1.05 13.79
CA THR A 342 12.40 -0.20 13.42
C THR A 342 12.85 -1.04 14.62
N ASP A 343 12.79 -0.51 15.85
CA ASP A 343 13.13 -1.25 17.08
C ASP A 343 11.90 -1.98 17.62
N TYR A 344 11.68 -3.20 17.17
CA TYR A 344 10.54 -4.03 17.60
C TYR A 344 10.67 -4.54 19.05
N ALA A 345 11.85 -4.48 19.64
CA ALA A 345 12.07 -4.84 21.05
C ALA A 345 11.60 -3.74 22.01
N GLU A 346 11.43 -2.49 21.52
CA GLU A 346 10.90 -1.38 22.31
C GLU A 346 9.36 -1.33 22.23
N PRO A 347 8.64 -1.70 23.30
CA PRO A 347 7.16 -1.73 23.28
C PRO A 347 6.54 -0.35 23.04
N ARG A 348 7.24 0.72 23.44
CA ARG A 348 6.77 2.11 23.35
C ARG A 348 7.31 2.83 22.10
N ARG A 349 7.86 2.09 21.12
CA ARG A 349 8.49 2.68 19.93
C ARG A 349 7.64 3.73 19.22
N PHE A 350 6.33 3.48 19.10
CA PHE A 350 5.41 4.43 18.49
C PHE A 350 5.26 5.71 19.29
N GLU A 351 5.08 5.62 20.60
CA GLU A 351 4.98 6.78 21.50
C GLU A 351 6.27 7.61 21.48
N LEU A 352 7.41 6.94 21.53
CA LEU A 352 8.72 7.58 21.48
C LEU A 352 8.99 8.23 20.11
N ALA A 353 8.52 7.62 19.02
CA ALA A 353 8.60 8.20 17.68
C ALA A 353 7.71 9.46 17.57
N CYS A 354 6.47 9.39 18.08
CA CYS A 354 5.59 10.57 18.15
C CYS A 354 6.26 11.69 18.95
N HIS A 355 6.83 11.37 20.11
CA HIS A 355 7.53 12.37 20.92
C HIS A 355 8.72 13.01 20.18
N ALA A 356 9.51 12.21 19.45
CA ALA A 356 10.60 12.74 18.64
C ALA A 356 10.09 13.68 17.53
N TYR A 357 9.01 13.32 16.80
CA TYR A 357 8.39 14.24 15.84
C TYR A 357 7.96 15.55 16.49
N GLU A 358 7.34 15.48 17.67
CA GLU A 358 6.88 16.68 18.41
C GLU A 358 8.05 17.58 18.82
N GLN A 359 9.14 17.00 19.33
CA GLN A 359 10.36 17.79 19.66
C GLN A 359 10.95 18.48 18.41
N GLY A 360 10.99 17.80 17.27
CA GLY A 360 11.42 18.38 16.01
C GLY A 360 10.52 19.52 15.55
N ILE A 361 9.20 19.34 15.64
CA ILE A 361 8.22 20.38 15.29
C ILE A 361 8.31 21.59 16.22
N GLU A 362 8.47 21.39 17.53
CA GLU A 362 8.66 22.48 18.50
C GLU A 362 9.90 23.33 18.17
N LEU A 363 10.98 22.66 17.79
CA LEU A 363 12.22 23.32 17.40
C LEU A 363 12.06 24.13 16.11
N VAL A 364 11.36 23.59 15.11
CA VAL A 364 11.02 24.27 13.86
C VAL A 364 10.12 25.47 14.15
N ARG A 365 9.07 25.28 14.95
CA ARG A 365 8.09 26.31 15.33
C ARG A 365 8.75 27.53 16.00
N ALA A 366 9.71 27.28 16.88
CA ALA A 366 10.38 28.33 17.63
C ALA A 366 11.33 29.17 16.78
N ASN A 367 11.93 28.61 15.74
CA ASN A 367 13.12 29.22 15.11
C ASN A 367 13.05 29.34 13.58
N LEU A 368 12.21 28.56 12.89
CA LEU A 368 12.17 28.51 11.44
C LEU A 368 10.91 29.16 10.84
N SER A 369 10.76 29.12 9.54
CA SER A 369 9.63 29.72 8.85
C SER A 369 8.35 28.92 9.01
N GLU A 370 7.19 29.57 8.83
CA GLU A 370 5.90 28.90 8.81
C GLU A 370 5.82 27.83 7.68
N GLU A 371 6.51 28.05 6.55
CA GLU A 371 6.59 27.08 5.47
C GLU A 371 7.28 25.77 5.92
N GLU A 372 8.41 25.90 6.64
CA GLU A 372 9.14 24.74 7.16
C GLU A 372 8.32 24.02 8.24
N LEU A 373 7.61 24.78 9.08
CA LEU A 373 6.69 24.20 10.05
C LEU A 373 5.56 23.43 9.37
N ALA A 374 4.96 23.98 8.32
CA ALA A 374 3.91 23.29 7.57
C ALA A 374 4.42 21.97 6.97
N LYS A 375 5.62 21.96 6.35
CA LYS A 375 6.21 20.73 5.82
C LYS A 375 6.42 19.66 6.90
N SER A 376 6.88 20.05 8.08
CA SER A 376 7.09 19.12 9.21
C SER A 376 5.79 18.58 9.77
N LEU A 377 4.75 19.41 9.89
CA LEU A 377 3.41 19.00 10.33
C LEU A 377 2.76 18.04 9.34
N PHE A 378 2.93 18.28 8.05
CA PHE A 378 2.41 17.40 7.00
C PHE A 378 3.08 16.01 7.05
N GLU A 379 4.41 15.95 7.15
CA GLU A 379 5.15 14.68 7.27
C GLU A 379 4.70 13.89 8.51
N TYR A 380 4.53 14.58 9.65
CA TYR A 380 4.05 13.94 10.87
C TYR A 380 2.59 13.48 10.73
N GLY A 381 1.73 14.25 10.08
CA GLY A 381 0.35 13.87 9.77
C GLY A 381 0.28 12.57 8.93
N CYS A 382 1.10 12.48 7.89
CA CYS A 382 1.22 11.28 7.06
C CYS A 382 1.71 10.06 7.87
N PHE A 383 2.71 10.25 8.74
CA PHE A 383 3.19 9.20 9.64
C PHE A 383 2.07 8.68 10.57
N LEU A 384 1.30 9.58 11.14
CA LEU A 384 0.18 9.23 12.04
C LEU A 384 -0.95 8.51 11.28
N GLN A 385 -1.33 8.97 10.09
CA GLN A 385 -2.35 8.34 9.25
C GLN A 385 -1.92 6.93 8.81
N ALA A 386 -0.67 6.75 8.39
CA ALA A 386 -0.11 5.45 8.03
C ALA A 386 -0.14 4.45 9.20
N ASN A 387 -0.06 4.95 10.44
CA ASN A 387 -0.20 4.15 11.66
C ASN A 387 -1.63 4.12 12.22
N LYS A 388 -2.64 4.52 11.42
CA LYS A 388 -4.08 4.52 11.76
C LYS A 388 -4.45 5.36 13.00
N ARG A 389 -3.63 6.36 13.31
CA ARG A 389 -3.91 7.34 14.38
C ARG A 389 -4.58 8.57 13.78
N TYR A 390 -5.78 8.34 13.24
CA TYR A 390 -6.56 9.35 12.52
C TYR A 390 -6.88 10.57 13.36
N ASP A 391 -7.15 10.39 14.65
CA ASP A 391 -7.38 11.46 15.64
C ASP A 391 -6.21 12.45 15.73
N LEU A 392 -4.99 11.92 15.82
CA LEU A 392 -3.79 12.74 15.92
C LEU A 392 -3.37 13.31 14.55
N ALA A 393 -3.56 12.54 13.49
CA ALA A 393 -3.27 12.97 12.11
C ALA A 393 -4.15 14.18 11.74
N GLU A 394 -5.44 14.15 12.07
CA GLU A 394 -6.36 15.28 11.85
C GLU A 394 -5.83 16.58 12.49
N VAL A 395 -5.39 16.51 13.75
CA VAL A 395 -4.86 17.69 14.46
C VAL A 395 -3.68 18.30 13.70
N ARG A 396 -2.76 17.45 13.19
CA ARG A 396 -1.56 17.93 12.49
C ARG A 396 -1.89 18.47 11.10
N TYR A 397 -2.77 17.80 10.37
CA TYR A 397 -3.23 18.30 9.07
C TYR A 397 -4.05 19.59 9.19
N ARG A 398 -4.87 19.78 10.22
CA ARG A 398 -5.61 21.03 10.44
C ARG A 398 -4.66 22.20 10.76
N GLU A 399 -3.67 21.96 11.62
CA GLU A 399 -2.64 22.98 11.89
C GLU A 399 -1.85 23.32 10.62
N ASN A 400 -1.47 22.33 9.83
CA ASN A 400 -0.82 22.52 8.54
C ASN A 400 -1.71 23.32 7.58
N LEU A 401 -3.00 23.00 7.51
CA LEU A 401 -4.00 23.69 6.70
C LEU A 401 -4.07 25.17 7.05
N ASP A 402 -4.18 25.50 8.34
CA ASP A 402 -4.23 26.89 8.82
C ASP A 402 -3.00 27.69 8.41
N ILE A 403 -1.81 27.08 8.47
CA ILE A 403 -0.57 27.73 8.03
C ILE A 403 -0.60 27.97 6.53
N TYR A 404 -0.91 26.94 5.73
CA TYR A 404 -0.96 27.11 4.27
C TYR A 404 -2.05 28.09 3.82
N GLN A 405 -3.18 28.19 4.51
CA GLN A 405 -4.20 29.20 4.24
C GLN A 405 -3.64 30.63 4.41
N ARG A 406 -2.91 30.88 5.52
CA ARG A 406 -2.27 32.18 5.76
C ARG A 406 -1.18 32.47 4.73
N LEU A 407 -0.32 31.51 4.42
CA LEU A 407 0.76 31.65 3.45
C LEU A 407 0.22 31.86 2.03
N ALA A 408 -0.83 31.14 1.64
CA ALA A 408 -1.47 31.26 0.34
C ALA A 408 -2.18 32.61 0.17
N ALA A 409 -2.70 33.22 1.25
CA ALA A 409 -3.23 34.56 1.23
C ALA A 409 -2.16 35.65 0.91
N ILE A 410 -0.90 35.38 1.23
CA ILE A 410 0.25 36.27 0.97
C ILE A 410 0.85 35.99 -0.42
N SER A 411 1.08 34.71 -0.75
CA SER A 411 1.66 34.28 -2.00
C SER A 411 0.97 33.03 -2.56
N PRO A 412 -0.15 33.19 -3.28
CA PRO A 412 -0.95 32.08 -3.76
C PRO A 412 -0.14 31.09 -4.60
N GLN A 413 0.62 31.57 -5.59
CA GLN A 413 1.38 30.71 -6.51
C GLN A 413 2.38 29.79 -5.79
N ALA A 414 2.95 30.25 -4.68
CA ALA A 414 3.95 29.48 -3.94
C ALA A 414 3.32 28.42 -3.00
N TYR A 415 2.16 28.73 -2.42
CA TYR A 415 1.64 27.93 -1.28
C TYR A 415 0.29 27.25 -1.53
N GLU A 416 -0.46 27.63 -2.57
CA GLU A 416 -1.70 26.94 -2.93
C GLU A 416 -1.51 25.46 -3.28
N PRO A 417 -0.40 25.02 -3.91
CA PRO A 417 -0.18 23.59 -4.13
C PRO A 417 -0.13 22.81 -2.82
N GLY A 418 0.56 23.33 -1.81
CA GLY A 418 0.63 22.72 -0.47
C GLY A 418 -0.73 22.74 0.24
N LEU A 419 -1.50 23.81 0.08
CA LEU A 419 -2.85 23.91 0.60
C LEU A 419 -3.76 22.83 0.02
N ALA A 420 -3.79 22.69 -1.31
CA ALA A 420 -4.61 21.70 -2.00
C ALA A 420 -4.22 20.25 -1.65
N THR A 421 -2.92 19.96 -1.53
CA THR A 421 -2.44 18.66 -1.10
C THR A 421 -2.92 18.33 0.31
N THR A 422 -2.85 19.28 1.25
CA THR A 422 -3.32 19.10 2.62
C THR A 422 -4.83 18.85 2.69
N GLN A 423 -5.60 19.62 1.93
CA GLN A 423 -7.05 19.44 1.82
C GLN A 423 -7.40 18.07 1.25
N ASN A 424 -6.69 17.62 0.20
CA ASN A 424 -6.91 16.28 -0.36
C ASN A 424 -6.63 15.17 0.67
N ASN A 425 -5.56 15.27 1.45
CA ASN A 425 -5.24 14.27 2.47
C ASN A 425 -6.22 14.30 3.65
N LEU A 426 -6.70 15.46 4.05
CA LEU A 426 -7.81 15.56 5.01
C LEU A 426 -9.10 14.93 4.46
N GLY A 427 -9.39 15.14 3.18
CA GLY A 427 -10.52 14.50 2.51
C GLY A 427 -10.43 12.97 2.59
N ILE A 428 -9.26 12.39 2.30
CA ILE A 428 -9.02 10.94 2.43
C ILE A 428 -9.21 10.50 3.89
N LEU A 429 -8.60 11.20 4.85
CA LEU A 429 -8.72 10.88 6.27
C LEU A 429 -10.19 10.88 6.74
N TYR A 430 -10.97 11.85 6.32
CA TYR A 430 -12.40 11.94 6.67
C TYR A 430 -13.22 10.84 5.99
N SER A 431 -12.90 10.48 4.74
CA SER A 431 -13.51 9.34 4.06
C SER A 431 -13.21 8.02 4.79
N ASP A 432 -11.93 7.78 5.17
CA ASP A 432 -11.51 6.60 5.94
C ASP A 432 -12.23 6.48 7.29
N THR A 433 -12.60 7.62 7.88
CA THR A 433 -13.33 7.70 9.15
C THR A 433 -14.86 7.85 8.98
N ARG A 434 -15.38 7.71 7.74
CA ARG A 434 -16.79 7.83 7.36
C ARG A 434 -17.44 9.19 7.66
N ARG A 435 -16.64 10.22 7.74
CA ARG A 435 -17.07 11.61 7.88
C ARG A 435 -17.24 12.22 6.48
N TYR A 436 -18.21 11.73 5.75
CA TYR A 436 -18.34 11.97 4.31
C TYR A 436 -18.60 13.44 3.96
N GLU A 437 -19.35 14.19 4.78
CA GLU A 437 -19.64 15.61 4.55
C GLU A 437 -18.36 16.46 4.64
N GLU A 438 -17.54 16.21 5.67
CA GLU A 438 -16.27 16.90 5.85
C GLU A 438 -15.23 16.48 4.80
N SER A 439 -15.27 15.21 4.39
CA SER A 439 -14.45 14.70 3.28
C SER A 439 -14.78 15.44 1.97
N GLU A 440 -16.06 15.61 1.66
CA GLU A 440 -16.51 16.32 0.47
C GLU A 440 -16.05 17.79 0.49
N GLU A 441 -16.21 18.49 1.63
CA GLU A 441 -15.76 19.87 1.79
C GLU A 441 -14.27 20.02 1.48
N MET A 442 -13.44 19.10 2.00
CA MET A 442 -12.00 19.15 1.78
C MET A 442 -11.62 18.84 0.34
N PHE A 443 -12.21 17.84 -0.28
CA PHE A 443 -11.94 17.54 -1.69
C PHE A 443 -12.41 18.65 -2.63
N LEU A 444 -13.57 19.23 -2.41
CA LEU A 444 -14.06 20.37 -3.21
C LEU A 444 -13.15 21.58 -3.06
N SER A 445 -12.66 21.85 -1.86
CA SER A 445 -11.72 22.94 -1.62
C SER A 445 -10.40 22.71 -2.37
N ALA A 446 -9.85 21.49 -2.31
CA ALA A 446 -8.66 21.11 -3.07
C ALA A 446 -8.89 21.22 -4.59
N LEU A 447 -10.06 20.75 -5.06
CA LEU A 447 -10.47 20.80 -6.45
C LEU A 447 -10.45 22.24 -6.99
N MET A 448 -11.06 23.19 -6.27
CA MET A 448 -11.09 24.60 -6.66
C MET A 448 -9.69 25.21 -6.76
N VAL A 449 -8.80 24.85 -5.84
CA VAL A 449 -7.41 25.32 -5.87
C VAL A 449 -6.67 24.73 -7.07
N TYR A 450 -6.75 23.42 -7.30
CA TYR A 450 -6.10 22.80 -8.46
C TYR A 450 -6.66 23.30 -9.78
N GLN A 451 -7.99 23.54 -9.90
CA GLN A 451 -8.57 24.12 -11.11
C GLN A 451 -7.97 25.50 -11.44
N ARG A 452 -7.75 26.34 -10.41
CA ARG A 452 -7.11 27.65 -10.61
C ARG A 452 -5.64 27.50 -11.04
N LEU A 453 -4.88 26.64 -10.36
CA LEU A 453 -3.46 26.39 -10.64
C LEU A 453 -3.24 25.80 -12.05
N THR A 454 -4.16 24.96 -12.51
CA THR A 454 -4.08 24.36 -13.85
C THR A 454 -4.23 25.36 -14.98
N VAL A 455 -4.90 26.50 -14.75
CA VAL A 455 -4.96 27.60 -15.75
C VAL A 455 -3.58 28.18 -16.00
N GLU A 456 -2.74 28.26 -14.97
CA GLU A 456 -1.38 28.83 -15.08
C GLU A 456 -0.36 27.81 -15.59
N ASN A 457 -0.40 26.58 -15.05
CA ASN A 457 0.52 25.52 -15.44
C ASN A 457 -0.16 24.13 -15.44
N PRO A 458 -0.85 23.79 -16.55
CA PRO A 458 -1.55 22.52 -16.68
C PRO A 458 -0.63 21.29 -16.46
N GLN A 459 0.58 21.34 -17.02
CA GLN A 459 1.51 20.21 -16.98
C GLN A 459 1.92 19.82 -15.54
N VAL A 460 1.93 20.77 -14.62
CA VAL A 460 2.33 20.57 -13.24
C VAL A 460 1.14 20.15 -12.36
N TYR A 461 -0.02 20.76 -12.57
CA TYR A 461 -1.12 20.68 -11.60
C TYR A 461 -2.31 19.81 -12.04
N GLU A 462 -2.47 19.50 -13.33
CA GLU A 462 -3.54 18.59 -13.78
C GLU A 462 -3.45 17.20 -13.18
N PRO A 463 -2.27 16.58 -12.95
CA PRO A 463 -2.22 15.29 -12.25
C PRO A 463 -2.81 15.34 -10.83
N GLY A 464 -2.52 16.39 -10.06
CA GLY A 464 -3.12 16.60 -8.74
C GLY A 464 -4.63 16.85 -8.81
N LEU A 465 -5.09 17.59 -9.83
CA LEU A 465 -6.51 17.77 -10.11
C LEU A 465 -7.20 16.43 -10.36
N ALA A 466 -6.64 15.59 -11.23
CA ALA A 466 -7.18 14.28 -11.57
C ALA A 466 -7.20 13.32 -10.36
N THR A 467 -6.16 13.36 -9.51
CA THR A 467 -6.15 12.58 -8.26
C THR A 467 -7.29 12.99 -7.34
N THR A 468 -7.49 14.31 -7.15
CA THR A 468 -8.58 14.82 -6.31
C THR A 468 -9.96 14.47 -6.90
N GLN A 469 -10.13 14.56 -8.22
CA GLN A 469 -11.36 14.14 -8.89
C GLN A 469 -11.62 12.64 -8.71
N ASN A 470 -10.60 11.79 -8.85
CA ASN A 470 -10.75 10.35 -8.63
C ASN A 470 -11.17 10.05 -7.17
N ASN A 471 -10.58 10.72 -6.19
CA ASN A 471 -10.92 10.53 -4.78
C ASN A 471 -12.34 11.02 -4.46
N LEU A 472 -12.75 12.16 -5.05
CA LEU A 472 -14.12 12.66 -4.94
C LEU A 472 -15.11 11.72 -5.63
N GLY A 473 -14.72 11.12 -6.75
CA GLY A 473 -15.50 10.07 -7.41
C GLY A 473 -15.74 8.86 -6.50
N ASN A 474 -14.71 8.39 -5.79
CA ASN A 474 -14.87 7.32 -4.78
C ASN A 474 -15.86 7.73 -3.68
N LEU A 475 -15.72 8.94 -3.12
CA LEU A 475 -16.61 9.46 -2.09
C LEU A 475 -18.07 9.51 -2.57
N TYR A 476 -18.30 10.01 -3.77
CA TYR A 476 -19.66 10.10 -4.34
C TYR A 476 -20.26 8.72 -4.63
N ARG A 477 -19.47 7.76 -5.04
CA ARG A 477 -19.93 6.37 -5.19
C ARG A 477 -20.33 5.78 -3.83
N ASP A 478 -19.49 5.92 -2.81
CA ASP A 478 -19.73 5.41 -1.46
C ASP A 478 -20.95 6.06 -0.79
N THR A 479 -21.29 7.28 -1.18
CA THR A 479 -22.49 8.01 -0.76
C THR A 479 -23.66 7.88 -1.76
N GLN A 480 -23.58 6.98 -2.73
CA GLN A 480 -24.62 6.68 -3.74
C GLN A 480 -24.99 7.86 -4.65
N ARG A 481 -24.14 8.84 -4.75
CA ARG A 481 -24.25 9.99 -5.68
C ARG A 481 -23.64 9.63 -7.02
N TYR A 482 -24.20 8.67 -7.68
CA TYR A 482 -23.58 7.99 -8.83
C TYR A 482 -23.35 8.89 -10.04
N LYS A 483 -24.19 9.90 -10.27
CA LYS A 483 -23.99 10.83 -11.39
C LYS A 483 -22.76 11.72 -11.18
N GLU A 484 -22.65 12.29 -10.00
CA GLU A 484 -21.49 13.11 -9.64
C GLU A 484 -20.20 12.28 -9.61
N SER A 485 -20.29 11.04 -9.14
CA SER A 485 -19.16 10.08 -9.18
C SER A 485 -18.69 9.85 -10.63
N GLU A 486 -19.62 9.61 -11.55
CA GLU A 486 -19.30 9.40 -12.98
C GLU A 486 -18.62 10.64 -13.59
N GLU A 487 -19.15 11.83 -13.33
CA GLU A 487 -18.54 13.08 -13.83
C GLU A 487 -17.10 13.25 -13.34
N MET A 488 -16.83 12.96 -12.08
CA MET A 488 -15.51 13.07 -11.50
C MET A 488 -14.52 12.06 -12.10
N TYR A 489 -14.92 10.79 -12.22
CA TYR A 489 -14.05 9.78 -12.83
C TYR A 489 -13.78 10.06 -14.32
N LEU A 490 -14.77 10.47 -15.08
CA LEU A 490 -14.59 10.81 -16.50
C LEU A 490 -13.63 11.98 -16.68
N SER A 491 -13.76 13.01 -15.85
CA SER A 491 -12.85 14.17 -15.85
C SER A 491 -11.40 13.75 -15.51
N ALA A 492 -11.22 12.95 -14.45
CA ALA A 492 -9.91 12.42 -14.09
C ALA A 492 -9.30 11.56 -15.21
N MET A 493 -10.12 10.67 -15.79
CA MET A 493 -9.70 9.77 -16.86
C MET A 493 -9.25 10.53 -18.11
N GLU A 494 -9.93 11.63 -18.48
CA GLU A 494 -9.53 12.46 -19.61
C GLU A 494 -8.13 13.08 -19.40
N ILE A 495 -7.87 13.59 -18.20
CA ILE A 495 -6.56 14.13 -17.84
C ILE A 495 -5.51 13.03 -17.92
N TYR A 496 -5.72 11.91 -17.24
CA TYR A 496 -4.74 10.82 -17.22
C TYR A 496 -4.49 10.26 -18.62
N ARG A 497 -5.51 10.18 -19.49
CA ARG A 497 -5.33 9.74 -20.90
C ARG A 497 -4.41 10.68 -21.69
N ARG A 498 -4.53 12.00 -21.52
CA ARG A 498 -3.62 12.96 -22.15
C ARG A 498 -2.20 12.82 -21.63
N PHE A 499 -2.03 12.65 -20.32
CA PHE A 499 -0.71 12.49 -19.71
C PHE A 499 -0.08 11.13 -20.02
N THR A 500 -0.87 10.09 -20.16
CA THR A 500 -0.40 8.76 -20.61
C THR A 500 0.18 8.82 -22.02
N ALA A 501 -0.38 9.62 -22.91
CA ALA A 501 0.18 9.80 -24.26
C ALA A 501 1.59 10.43 -24.25
N VAL A 502 1.93 11.17 -23.19
CA VAL A 502 3.25 11.82 -23.04
C VAL A 502 4.19 10.97 -22.18
N ASN A 503 3.68 10.37 -21.12
CA ASN A 503 4.46 9.56 -20.18
C ASN A 503 3.65 8.33 -19.70
N PRO A 504 3.59 7.26 -20.52
CA PRO A 504 2.80 6.07 -20.22
C PRO A 504 3.14 5.44 -18.87
N LEU A 505 4.44 5.24 -18.59
CA LEU A 505 4.90 4.54 -17.39
C LEU A 505 4.45 5.19 -16.05
N VAL A 506 4.29 6.51 -16.05
CA VAL A 506 3.84 7.22 -14.86
C VAL A 506 2.32 7.23 -14.74
N PHE A 507 1.62 7.43 -15.85
CA PHE A 507 0.19 7.74 -15.80
C PHE A 507 -0.74 6.57 -16.19
N GLU A 508 -0.23 5.51 -16.85
CA GLU A 508 -1.01 4.29 -17.11
C GLU A 508 -1.55 3.64 -15.83
N PRO A 509 -0.80 3.54 -14.71
CA PRO A 509 -1.35 3.00 -13.47
C PRO A 509 -2.56 3.80 -12.96
N TYR A 510 -2.48 5.13 -12.99
CA TYR A 510 -3.58 6.01 -12.55
C TYR A 510 -4.78 5.95 -13.51
N LEU A 511 -4.51 5.88 -14.82
CA LEU A 511 -5.56 5.70 -15.82
C LEU A 511 -6.29 4.38 -15.61
N ALA A 512 -5.57 3.28 -15.43
CA ALA A 512 -6.15 1.97 -15.19
C ALA A 512 -6.92 1.91 -13.86
N MET A 513 -6.41 2.56 -12.81
CA MET A 513 -7.10 2.69 -11.53
C MET A 513 -8.44 3.42 -11.70
N THR A 514 -8.43 4.57 -12.38
CA THR A 514 -9.65 5.35 -12.61
C THR A 514 -10.65 4.59 -13.48
N GLN A 515 -10.18 3.89 -14.51
CA GLN A 515 -11.04 3.01 -15.35
C GLN A 515 -11.65 1.87 -14.52
N ASN A 516 -10.87 1.24 -13.64
CA ASN A 516 -11.39 0.20 -12.76
C ASN A 516 -12.46 0.75 -11.79
N ASN A 517 -12.24 1.93 -11.21
CA ASN A 517 -13.21 2.57 -10.33
C ASN A 517 -14.49 2.97 -11.07
N LEU A 518 -14.38 3.49 -12.29
CA LEU A 518 -15.51 3.79 -13.15
C LEU A 518 -16.26 2.51 -13.57
N GLY A 519 -15.54 1.42 -13.84
CA GLY A 519 -16.12 0.10 -14.08
C GLY A 519 -16.96 -0.39 -12.90
N LEU A 520 -16.46 -0.20 -11.67
CA LEU A 520 -17.19 -0.55 -10.45
C LEU A 520 -18.44 0.33 -10.27
N LEU A 521 -18.36 1.63 -10.55
CA LEU A 521 -19.52 2.52 -10.53
C LEU A 521 -20.59 2.07 -11.54
N TYR A 522 -20.20 1.69 -12.75
CA TYR A 522 -21.14 1.18 -13.76
C TYR A 522 -21.74 -0.17 -13.37
N TYR A 523 -20.99 -1.02 -12.69
CA TYR A 523 -21.48 -2.26 -12.12
C TYR A 523 -22.53 -1.97 -11.03
N ASP A 524 -22.25 -1.09 -10.07
CA ASP A 524 -23.17 -0.68 -9.00
C ASP A 524 -24.49 -0.07 -9.54
N THR A 525 -24.41 0.57 -10.70
CA THR A 525 -25.58 1.15 -11.40
C THR A 525 -26.18 0.25 -12.47
N GLN A 526 -25.79 -1.04 -12.52
CA GLN A 526 -26.29 -2.05 -13.46
C GLN A 526 -26.07 -1.72 -14.95
N ARG A 527 -25.12 -0.83 -15.24
CA ARG A 527 -24.68 -0.53 -16.61
C ARG A 527 -23.59 -1.52 -17.03
N TYR A 528 -23.93 -2.78 -17.12
CA TYR A 528 -22.98 -3.88 -17.26
C TYR A 528 -22.10 -3.80 -18.52
N GLU A 529 -22.62 -3.35 -19.67
CA GLU A 529 -21.84 -3.18 -20.90
C GLU A 529 -20.77 -2.08 -20.76
N ASP A 530 -21.09 -0.98 -20.08
CA ASP A 530 -20.12 0.10 -19.85
C ASP A 530 -19.07 -0.32 -18.80
N SER A 531 -19.50 -1.07 -17.78
CA SER A 531 -18.64 -1.66 -16.75
C SER A 531 -17.60 -2.59 -17.40
N GLU A 532 -18.05 -3.50 -18.27
CA GLU A 532 -17.17 -4.41 -19.01
C GLU A 532 -16.11 -3.66 -19.80
N LYS A 533 -16.50 -2.65 -20.59
CA LYS A 533 -15.58 -1.83 -21.38
C LYS A 533 -14.50 -1.19 -20.53
N MET A 534 -14.88 -0.68 -19.35
CA MET A 534 -13.93 -0.02 -18.45
C MET A 534 -12.96 -1.02 -17.82
N TYR A 535 -13.47 -2.15 -17.34
CA TYR A 535 -12.62 -3.20 -16.77
C TYR A 535 -11.68 -3.81 -17.80
N LEU A 536 -12.14 -4.09 -19.03
CA LEU A 536 -11.29 -4.62 -20.10
C LEU A 536 -10.18 -3.62 -20.46
N SER A 537 -10.50 -2.33 -20.55
CA SER A 537 -9.50 -1.29 -20.81
C SER A 537 -8.46 -1.20 -19.68
N ALA A 538 -8.90 -1.24 -18.41
CA ALA A 538 -8.01 -1.28 -17.25
C ALA A 538 -7.14 -2.55 -17.25
N MET A 539 -7.74 -3.71 -17.55
CA MET A 539 -7.05 -4.99 -17.59
C MET A 539 -5.95 -5.02 -18.66
N GLU A 540 -6.21 -4.47 -19.84
CA GLU A 540 -5.21 -4.39 -20.93
C GLU A 540 -3.96 -3.61 -20.47
N ILE A 541 -4.16 -2.45 -19.85
CA ILE A 541 -3.07 -1.65 -19.31
C ILE A 541 -2.34 -2.43 -18.20
N ARG A 542 -3.07 -2.96 -17.20
CA ARG A 542 -2.50 -3.69 -16.07
C ARG A 542 -1.76 -4.96 -16.51
N ARG A 543 -2.25 -5.67 -17.53
CA ARG A 543 -1.56 -6.84 -18.12
C ARG A 543 -0.22 -6.45 -18.72
N ARG A 544 -0.16 -5.36 -19.46
CA ARG A 544 1.08 -4.84 -20.04
C ARG A 544 2.07 -4.39 -18.96
N LEU A 545 1.59 -3.70 -17.95
CA LEU A 545 2.40 -3.29 -16.78
C LEU A 545 2.89 -4.49 -15.97
N ALA A 546 2.06 -5.51 -15.79
CA ALA A 546 2.42 -6.75 -15.07
C ALA A 546 3.48 -7.58 -15.80
N VAL A 547 3.51 -7.54 -17.14
CA VAL A 547 4.61 -8.15 -17.90
C VAL A 547 5.94 -7.45 -17.63
N ALA A 548 5.91 -6.12 -17.50
CA ALA A 548 7.11 -5.33 -17.22
C ALA A 548 7.56 -5.49 -15.75
N ASN A 549 6.61 -5.48 -14.81
CA ASN A 549 6.87 -5.72 -13.40
C ASN A 549 5.71 -6.48 -12.72
N PRO A 550 5.80 -7.82 -12.68
CA PRO A 550 4.76 -8.66 -12.09
C PRO A 550 4.47 -8.31 -10.63
N GLN A 551 5.50 -8.11 -9.81
CA GLN A 551 5.38 -7.90 -8.37
C GLN A 551 4.56 -6.66 -8.00
N VAL A 552 4.63 -5.61 -8.83
CA VAL A 552 3.92 -4.34 -8.57
C VAL A 552 2.51 -4.32 -9.15
N TYR A 553 2.32 -4.92 -10.34
CA TYR A 553 1.07 -4.73 -11.07
C TYR A 553 0.17 -5.98 -11.16
N GLU A 554 0.68 -7.17 -10.84
CA GLU A 554 -0.17 -8.37 -10.74
C GLU A 554 -1.27 -8.25 -9.67
N PRO A 555 -1.05 -7.64 -8.48
CA PRO A 555 -2.13 -7.43 -7.53
C PRO A 555 -3.31 -6.66 -8.12
N ASP A 556 -3.02 -5.57 -8.81
CA ASP A 556 -4.03 -4.74 -9.45
C ASP A 556 -4.70 -5.46 -10.64
N LEU A 557 -3.91 -6.22 -11.42
CA LEU A 557 -4.44 -7.05 -12.50
C LEU A 557 -5.43 -8.08 -11.97
N ALA A 558 -5.07 -8.80 -10.91
CA ALA A 558 -5.96 -9.77 -10.27
C ALA A 558 -7.24 -9.14 -9.72
N THR A 559 -7.15 -7.90 -9.20
CA THR A 559 -8.34 -7.14 -8.76
C THR A 559 -9.27 -6.84 -9.93
N THR A 560 -8.75 -6.42 -11.09
CA THR A 560 -9.59 -6.18 -12.28
C THR A 560 -10.21 -7.47 -12.80
N GLN A 561 -9.44 -8.56 -12.85
CA GLN A 561 -9.94 -9.87 -13.26
C GLN A 561 -11.05 -10.36 -12.31
N TYR A 562 -10.87 -10.18 -11.01
CA TYR A 562 -11.91 -10.49 -10.01
C TYR A 562 -13.19 -9.69 -10.26
N ASN A 563 -13.08 -8.38 -10.48
CA ASN A 563 -14.24 -7.53 -10.76
C ASN A 563 -14.96 -7.94 -12.06
N LEU A 564 -14.22 -8.28 -13.12
CA LEU A 564 -14.79 -8.86 -14.34
C LEU A 564 -15.46 -10.20 -14.08
N GLY A 565 -14.86 -11.06 -13.27
CA GLY A 565 -15.46 -12.32 -12.86
C GLY A 565 -16.82 -12.14 -12.19
N CYS A 566 -16.94 -11.18 -11.26
CA CYS A 566 -18.19 -10.81 -10.63
C CYS A 566 -19.23 -10.32 -11.66
N LEU A 567 -18.82 -9.40 -12.54
CA LEU A 567 -19.69 -8.87 -13.60
C LEU A 567 -20.23 -9.98 -14.50
N TYR A 568 -19.37 -10.88 -14.96
CA TYR A 568 -19.76 -11.99 -15.81
C TYR A 568 -20.64 -13.03 -15.09
N SER A 569 -20.42 -13.23 -13.79
CA SER A 569 -21.31 -14.08 -12.96
C SER A 569 -22.73 -13.52 -12.91
N ASP A 570 -22.88 -12.22 -12.65
CA ASP A 570 -24.18 -11.56 -12.52
C ASP A 570 -24.89 -11.44 -13.87
N THR A 571 -24.14 -11.31 -14.95
CA THR A 571 -24.69 -11.34 -16.33
C THR A 571 -24.87 -12.75 -16.89
N ARG A 572 -24.64 -13.79 -16.08
CA ARG A 572 -24.75 -15.21 -16.43
C ARG A 572 -23.81 -15.68 -17.55
N CYS A 573 -22.75 -14.95 -17.81
CA CYS A 573 -21.66 -15.37 -18.69
C CYS A 573 -20.67 -16.25 -17.91
N TYR A 574 -21.15 -17.42 -17.44
CA TYR A 574 -20.44 -18.25 -16.47
C TYR A 574 -19.06 -18.74 -16.95
N GLY A 575 -18.90 -18.99 -18.26
CA GLY A 575 -17.61 -19.41 -18.82
C GLY A 575 -16.54 -18.31 -18.70
N ASP A 576 -16.91 -17.08 -19.07
CA ASP A 576 -15.99 -15.93 -18.96
C ASP A 576 -15.72 -15.58 -17.50
N SER A 577 -16.75 -15.71 -16.63
CA SER A 577 -16.61 -15.54 -15.17
C SER A 577 -15.58 -16.51 -14.59
N GLU A 578 -15.69 -17.81 -14.95
CA GLU A 578 -14.74 -18.83 -14.50
C GLU A 578 -13.30 -18.52 -14.95
N GLU A 579 -13.10 -18.14 -16.22
CA GLU A 579 -11.79 -17.77 -16.73
C GLU A 579 -11.17 -16.62 -15.94
N MET A 580 -11.94 -15.59 -15.66
CA MET A 580 -11.48 -14.42 -14.93
C MET A 580 -11.14 -14.74 -13.46
N PHE A 581 -12.00 -15.47 -12.76
CA PHE A 581 -11.73 -15.89 -11.38
C PHE A 581 -10.53 -16.84 -11.29
N LEU A 582 -10.38 -17.79 -12.20
CA LEU A 582 -9.22 -18.69 -12.22
C LEU A 582 -7.92 -17.92 -12.47
N SER A 583 -7.92 -16.98 -13.40
CA SER A 583 -6.77 -16.12 -13.66
C SER A 583 -6.40 -15.26 -12.44
N ALA A 584 -7.38 -14.64 -11.79
CA ALA A 584 -7.17 -13.90 -10.56
C ALA A 584 -6.64 -14.80 -9.42
N MET A 585 -7.23 -15.98 -9.26
CA MET A 585 -6.83 -16.97 -8.24
C MET A 585 -5.38 -17.43 -8.44
N GLU A 586 -4.95 -17.68 -9.68
CA GLU A 586 -3.58 -18.08 -9.97
C GLU A 586 -2.58 -17.00 -9.55
N ILE A 587 -2.85 -15.74 -9.89
CA ILE A 587 -2.01 -14.62 -9.48
C ILE A 587 -2.02 -14.50 -7.95
N ARG A 588 -3.21 -14.48 -7.30
CA ARG A 588 -3.32 -14.35 -5.85
C ARG A 588 -2.64 -15.50 -5.11
N ARG A 589 -2.70 -16.73 -5.65
CA ARG A 589 -2.01 -17.90 -5.08
C ARG A 589 -0.50 -17.75 -5.11
N ARG A 590 0.07 -17.27 -6.22
CA ARG A 590 1.52 -16.98 -6.31
C ARG A 590 1.93 -15.88 -5.35
N LEU A 591 1.18 -14.80 -5.30
CA LEU A 591 1.43 -13.68 -4.40
C LEU A 591 1.28 -14.11 -2.92
N ALA A 592 0.26 -14.90 -2.60
CA ALA A 592 0.04 -15.44 -1.26
C ALA A 592 1.14 -16.43 -0.83
N ALA A 593 1.76 -17.14 -1.76
CA ALA A 593 2.91 -18.00 -1.46
C ALA A 593 4.13 -17.18 -1.00
N VAL A 594 4.27 -15.96 -1.51
CA VAL A 594 5.36 -15.04 -1.15
C VAL A 594 4.97 -14.18 0.06
N ASN A 595 3.78 -13.58 0.03
CA ASN A 595 3.25 -12.76 1.12
C ASN A 595 1.79 -13.15 1.47
N PRO A 596 1.58 -14.20 2.27
CA PRO A 596 0.25 -14.68 2.63
C PRO A 596 -0.63 -13.62 3.28
N GLN A 597 -0.04 -12.78 4.12
CA GLN A 597 -0.78 -11.79 4.90
C GLN A 597 -1.53 -10.76 4.06
N VAL A 598 -0.89 -10.33 2.98
CA VAL A 598 -1.44 -9.32 2.08
C VAL A 598 -2.43 -9.96 1.10
N TYR A 599 -2.12 -11.17 0.62
CA TYR A 599 -2.84 -11.73 -0.52
C TYR A 599 -3.74 -12.93 -0.21
N GLU A 600 -3.61 -13.57 0.96
CA GLU A 600 -4.54 -14.64 1.34
C GLU A 600 -5.99 -14.16 1.53
N PRO A 601 -6.27 -12.97 2.11
CA PRO A 601 -7.64 -12.48 2.15
C PRO A 601 -8.29 -12.41 0.78
N ASP A 602 -7.57 -11.83 -0.18
CA ASP A 602 -8.04 -11.71 -1.56
C ASP A 602 -8.15 -13.08 -2.26
N LEU A 603 -7.22 -14.00 -1.99
CA LEU A 603 -7.29 -15.38 -2.49
C LEU A 603 -8.54 -16.08 -1.99
N ALA A 604 -8.84 -15.98 -0.70
CA ALA A 604 -10.03 -16.59 -0.11
C ALA A 604 -11.32 -15.96 -0.67
N MET A 605 -11.33 -14.66 -0.91
CA MET A 605 -12.45 -13.96 -1.54
C MET A 605 -12.70 -14.46 -2.97
N VAL A 606 -11.66 -14.63 -3.79
CA VAL A 606 -11.78 -15.21 -5.14
C VAL A 606 -12.29 -16.65 -5.08
N GLN A 607 -11.75 -17.48 -4.16
CA GLN A 607 -12.19 -18.86 -3.97
C GLN A 607 -13.67 -18.93 -3.53
N ASN A 608 -14.09 -18.07 -2.60
CA ASN A 608 -15.50 -18.01 -2.19
C ASN A 608 -16.43 -17.71 -3.36
N ASN A 609 -16.08 -16.74 -4.21
CA ASN A 609 -16.91 -16.37 -5.35
C ASN A 609 -16.87 -17.40 -6.48
N LEU A 610 -15.72 -18.07 -6.68
CA LEU A 610 -15.65 -19.21 -7.58
C LEU A 610 -16.49 -20.38 -7.06
N GLY A 611 -16.56 -20.59 -5.74
CA GLY A 611 -17.47 -21.53 -5.10
C GLY A 611 -18.94 -21.20 -5.38
N CYS A 612 -19.33 -19.93 -5.29
CA CYS A 612 -20.69 -19.47 -5.66
C CYS A 612 -20.98 -19.72 -7.15
N LEU A 613 -20.01 -19.46 -8.04
CA LEU A 613 -20.15 -19.72 -9.47
C LEU A 613 -20.37 -21.21 -9.75
N TYR A 614 -19.62 -22.09 -9.12
CA TYR A 614 -19.74 -23.54 -9.27
C TYR A 614 -21.06 -24.07 -8.69
N ASP A 615 -21.54 -23.53 -7.56
CA ASP A 615 -22.85 -23.86 -7.00
C ASP A 615 -23.98 -23.48 -7.99
N ASN A 616 -23.95 -22.24 -8.53
CA ASN A 616 -24.91 -21.76 -9.53
C ASN A 616 -24.91 -22.59 -10.83
N THR A 617 -23.79 -23.22 -11.17
CA THR A 617 -23.63 -24.09 -12.34
C THR A 617 -23.77 -25.59 -11.99
N GLN A 618 -24.19 -25.90 -10.77
CA GLN A 618 -24.41 -27.26 -10.25
C GLN A 618 -23.17 -28.16 -10.22
N ARG A 619 -21.98 -27.54 -10.19
CA ARG A 619 -20.69 -28.20 -10.02
C ARG A 619 -20.36 -28.29 -8.53
N TYR A 620 -21.16 -29.08 -7.80
CA TYR A 620 -21.18 -29.07 -6.33
C TYR A 620 -19.86 -29.55 -5.67
N GLU A 621 -19.15 -30.50 -6.28
CA GLU A 621 -17.85 -30.97 -5.76
C GLU A 621 -16.80 -29.87 -5.79
N GLU A 622 -16.67 -29.21 -6.94
CA GLU A 622 -15.73 -28.10 -7.13
C GLU A 622 -16.10 -26.87 -6.27
N SER A 623 -17.39 -26.61 -6.14
CA SER A 623 -17.90 -25.58 -5.24
C SER A 623 -17.47 -25.84 -3.79
N GLY A 624 -17.63 -27.09 -3.32
CA GLY A 624 -17.24 -27.51 -1.97
C GLY A 624 -15.74 -27.34 -1.72
N GLU A 625 -14.88 -27.73 -2.69
CA GLU A 625 -13.44 -27.54 -2.59
C GLU A 625 -13.06 -26.06 -2.45
N MET A 626 -13.70 -25.19 -3.22
CA MET A 626 -13.41 -23.75 -3.18
C MET A 626 -13.85 -23.12 -1.85
N TYR A 627 -15.06 -23.40 -1.37
CA TYR A 627 -15.52 -22.89 -0.08
C TYR A 627 -14.69 -23.40 1.10
N LEU A 628 -14.32 -24.70 1.11
CA LEU A 628 -13.49 -25.27 2.17
C LEU A 628 -12.10 -24.61 2.19
N SER A 629 -11.51 -24.38 1.01
CA SER A 629 -10.22 -23.69 0.90
C SER A 629 -10.31 -22.24 1.39
N ALA A 630 -11.35 -21.50 1.00
CA ALA A 630 -11.59 -20.14 1.47
C ALA A 630 -11.80 -20.10 3.00
N MET A 631 -12.63 -21.01 3.52
CA MET A 631 -12.94 -21.12 4.95
C MET A 631 -11.69 -21.42 5.78
N GLU A 632 -10.78 -22.29 5.31
CA GLU A 632 -9.51 -22.55 5.98
C GLU A 632 -8.66 -21.28 6.12
N ILE A 633 -8.57 -20.51 5.03
CA ILE A 633 -7.85 -19.25 5.05
C ILE A 633 -8.51 -18.26 6.03
N TYR A 634 -9.83 -18.03 5.90
CA TYR A 634 -10.52 -17.06 6.76
C TYR A 634 -10.53 -17.48 8.24
N ARG A 635 -10.61 -18.76 8.57
CA ARG A 635 -10.48 -19.26 9.96
C ARG A 635 -9.14 -18.88 10.56
N ARG A 636 -8.07 -19.04 9.81
CA ARG A 636 -6.71 -18.69 10.19
C ARG A 636 -6.52 -17.18 10.38
N LEU A 637 -7.06 -16.40 9.45
CA LEU A 637 -7.03 -14.94 9.50
C LEU A 637 -7.86 -14.40 10.66
N ALA A 638 -9.05 -14.96 10.91
CA ALA A 638 -9.94 -14.58 12.01
C ALA A 638 -9.32 -14.89 13.39
N ALA A 639 -8.55 -15.98 13.50
CA ALA A 639 -7.81 -16.27 14.75
C ALA A 639 -6.74 -15.19 15.06
N ALA A 640 -6.19 -14.55 14.03
CA ALA A 640 -5.22 -13.48 14.21
C ALA A 640 -5.88 -12.10 14.38
N ASN A 641 -6.95 -11.83 13.64
CA ASN A 641 -7.69 -10.56 13.69
C ASN A 641 -9.20 -10.81 13.51
N PRO A 642 -9.91 -11.15 14.60
CA PRO A 642 -11.33 -11.50 14.55
C PRO A 642 -12.21 -10.39 13.96
N GLN A 643 -11.99 -9.13 14.37
CA GLN A 643 -12.83 -8.00 13.95
C GLN A 643 -12.85 -7.79 12.43
N VAL A 644 -11.77 -8.14 11.75
CA VAL A 644 -11.62 -7.94 10.31
C VAL A 644 -12.16 -9.14 9.52
N TYR A 645 -11.86 -10.36 9.95
CA TYR A 645 -12.07 -11.55 9.11
C TYR A 645 -13.19 -12.50 9.56
N GLU A 646 -13.76 -12.32 10.76
CA GLU A 646 -14.94 -13.09 11.15
C GLU A 646 -16.16 -12.85 10.25
N PRO A 647 -16.42 -11.63 9.73
CA PRO A 647 -17.52 -11.44 8.78
C PRO A 647 -17.40 -12.30 7.52
N ASP A 648 -16.21 -12.38 6.93
CA ASP A 648 -15.93 -13.16 5.73
C ASP A 648 -15.99 -14.67 6.02
N LEU A 649 -15.49 -15.09 7.19
CA LEU A 649 -15.62 -16.46 7.64
C LEU A 649 -17.10 -16.89 7.77
N ALA A 650 -17.92 -16.06 8.41
CA ALA A 650 -19.36 -16.34 8.57
C ALA A 650 -20.09 -16.36 7.23
N MET A 651 -19.74 -15.46 6.31
CA MET A 651 -20.29 -15.46 4.95
C MET A 651 -19.93 -16.76 4.21
N THR A 652 -18.67 -17.17 4.26
CA THR A 652 -18.21 -18.41 3.60
C THR A 652 -18.87 -19.65 4.22
N GLN A 653 -19.02 -19.71 5.55
CA GLN A 653 -19.74 -20.78 6.24
C GLN A 653 -21.21 -20.82 5.82
N ASN A 654 -21.86 -19.67 5.70
CA ASN A 654 -23.25 -19.60 5.24
C ASN A 654 -23.40 -20.11 3.80
N ASN A 655 -22.48 -19.77 2.90
CA ASN A 655 -22.48 -20.24 1.51
C ASN A 655 -22.24 -21.76 1.45
N LEU A 656 -21.27 -22.28 2.22
CA LEU A 656 -21.02 -23.72 2.32
C LEU A 656 -22.22 -24.45 2.92
N GLY A 657 -22.91 -23.85 3.90
CA GLY A 657 -24.15 -24.35 4.45
C GLY A 657 -25.25 -24.48 3.40
N THR A 658 -25.36 -23.51 2.49
CA THR A 658 -26.29 -23.52 1.35
C THR A 658 -25.95 -24.65 0.37
N LEU A 659 -24.66 -24.82 0.04
CA LEU A 659 -24.21 -25.94 -0.80
C LEU A 659 -24.57 -27.29 -0.17
N TYR A 660 -24.34 -27.47 1.13
CA TYR A 660 -24.71 -28.69 1.83
C TYR A 660 -26.23 -28.92 1.88
N TYR A 661 -27.01 -27.85 2.02
CA TYR A 661 -28.47 -27.90 1.88
C TYR A 661 -28.91 -28.38 0.47
N ASN A 662 -28.35 -27.79 -0.59
CA ASN A 662 -28.61 -28.13 -1.98
C ASN A 662 -28.24 -29.60 -2.30
N THR A 663 -27.20 -30.12 -1.66
CA THR A 663 -26.75 -31.53 -1.80
C THR A 663 -27.35 -32.47 -0.77
N GLN A 664 -28.37 -32.06 -0.02
CA GLN A 664 -29.11 -32.84 0.99
C GLN A 664 -28.25 -33.31 2.18
N ARG A 665 -27.12 -32.67 2.43
CA ARG A 665 -26.23 -32.89 3.58
C ARG A 665 -26.68 -31.99 4.75
N TYR A 666 -27.91 -32.29 5.27
CA TYR A 666 -28.58 -31.38 6.18
C TYR A 666 -27.93 -31.22 7.56
N GLU A 667 -27.24 -32.23 8.06
CA GLU A 667 -26.51 -32.14 9.32
C GLU A 667 -25.36 -31.15 9.21
N GLU A 668 -24.50 -31.31 8.18
CA GLU A 668 -23.39 -30.44 7.93
C GLU A 668 -23.84 -29.01 7.56
N SER A 669 -24.96 -28.90 6.83
CA SER A 669 -25.57 -27.58 6.56
C SER A 669 -25.93 -26.85 7.86
N GLY A 670 -26.56 -27.56 8.81
CA GLY A 670 -26.94 -27.02 10.10
C GLY A 670 -25.74 -26.55 10.91
N GLU A 671 -24.66 -27.33 10.95
CA GLU A 671 -23.41 -26.94 11.62
C GLU A 671 -22.82 -25.64 11.04
N MET A 672 -22.81 -25.52 9.73
CA MET A 672 -22.27 -24.33 9.07
C MET A 672 -23.14 -23.09 9.34
N TYR A 673 -24.45 -23.18 9.20
CA TYR A 673 -25.35 -22.07 9.46
C TYR A 673 -25.35 -21.64 10.94
N LEU A 674 -25.30 -22.58 11.88
CA LEU A 674 -25.22 -22.28 13.31
C LEU A 674 -23.91 -21.55 13.65
N SER A 675 -22.79 -22.01 13.08
CA SER A 675 -21.48 -21.36 13.28
C SER A 675 -21.46 -19.93 12.72
N ALA A 676 -22.01 -19.74 11.50
CA ALA A 676 -22.13 -18.42 10.89
C ALA A 676 -23.04 -17.49 11.73
N MET A 677 -24.18 -17.99 12.19
CA MET A 677 -25.12 -17.23 13.03
C MET A 677 -24.48 -16.79 14.36
N GLU A 678 -23.69 -17.63 15.01
CA GLU A 678 -23.02 -17.30 16.27
C GLU A 678 -22.03 -16.14 16.07
N ILE A 679 -21.26 -16.17 14.97
CA ILE A 679 -20.35 -15.08 14.61
C ILE A 679 -21.15 -13.80 14.33
N TYR A 680 -22.17 -13.84 13.47
CA TYR A 680 -22.98 -12.65 13.17
C TYR A 680 -23.69 -12.09 14.40
N ARG A 681 -24.17 -12.92 15.33
CA ARG A 681 -24.79 -12.46 16.57
C ARG A 681 -23.81 -11.66 17.45
N ARG A 682 -22.57 -12.14 17.57
CA ARG A 682 -21.52 -11.43 18.30
C ARG A 682 -21.14 -10.11 17.63
N LEU A 683 -20.99 -10.10 16.30
CA LEU A 683 -20.67 -8.91 15.53
C LEU A 683 -21.82 -7.88 15.55
N ALA A 684 -23.08 -8.31 15.44
CA ALA A 684 -24.23 -7.44 15.47
C ALA A 684 -24.43 -6.78 16.84
N ALA A 685 -24.00 -7.42 17.93
CA ALA A 685 -23.99 -6.79 19.25
C ALA A 685 -23.05 -5.57 19.34
N ALA A 686 -21.98 -5.56 18.53
CA ALA A 686 -21.02 -4.43 18.45
C ALA A 686 -21.42 -3.40 17.39
N ASN A 687 -21.93 -3.84 16.24
CA ASN A 687 -22.35 -2.97 15.15
C ASN A 687 -23.62 -3.53 14.43
N PRO A 688 -24.82 -3.21 14.96
CA PRO A 688 -26.08 -3.73 14.43
C PRO A 688 -26.30 -3.45 12.95
N GLN A 689 -26.13 -2.18 12.53
CA GLN A 689 -26.43 -1.76 11.16
C GLN A 689 -25.66 -2.54 10.08
N VAL A 690 -24.46 -2.99 10.38
CA VAL A 690 -23.59 -3.71 9.44
C VAL A 690 -23.89 -5.21 9.44
N TYR A 691 -24.13 -5.81 10.61
CA TYR A 691 -24.12 -7.27 10.74
C TYR A 691 -25.48 -7.92 11.01
N GLU A 692 -26.53 -7.16 11.37
CA GLU A 692 -27.88 -7.71 11.46
C GLU A 692 -28.37 -8.32 10.15
N PRO A 693 -28.10 -7.79 8.95
CA PRO A 693 -28.51 -8.44 7.70
C PRO A 693 -27.91 -9.84 7.52
N GLY A 694 -26.67 -10.05 7.91
CA GLY A 694 -26.02 -11.36 7.91
C GLY A 694 -26.67 -12.33 8.90
N LEU A 695 -27.01 -11.84 10.09
CA LEU A 695 -27.71 -12.62 11.12
C LEU A 695 -29.13 -13.02 10.66
N VAL A 696 -29.85 -12.10 10.06
CA VAL A 696 -31.20 -12.35 9.48
C VAL A 696 -31.15 -13.44 8.42
N ARG A 697 -30.16 -13.39 7.51
CA ARG A 697 -29.94 -14.40 6.48
C ARG A 697 -29.67 -15.79 7.07
N ALA A 698 -28.77 -15.86 8.07
CA ALA A 698 -28.46 -17.11 8.74
C ALA A 698 -29.71 -17.72 9.46
N CYS A 699 -30.51 -16.86 10.12
CA CYS A 699 -31.76 -17.27 10.73
C CYS A 699 -32.77 -17.78 9.70
N ASN A 700 -32.89 -17.12 8.54
CA ASN A 700 -33.76 -17.57 7.45
C ASN A 700 -33.34 -18.96 6.92
N ASN A 701 -32.02 -19.13 6.67
CA ASN A 701 -31.50 -20.40 6.17
C ASN A 701 -31.69 -21.55 7.18
N LEU A 702 -31.50 -21.32 8.47
CA LEU A 702 -31.79 -22.28 9.53
C LEU A 702 -33.26 -22.61 9.59
N SER A 703 -34.15 -21.63 9.47
CA SER A 703 -35.60 -21.85 9.44
C SER A 703 -36.00 -22.75 8.26
N CYS A 704 -35.50 -22.48 7.07
CA CYS A 704 -35.71 -23.28 5.88
C CYS A 704 -35.16 -24.72 6.06
N LEU A 705 -33.97 -24.88 6.59
CA LEU A 705 -33.36 -26.19 6.87
C LEU A 705 -34.21 -27.02 7.81
N PHE A 706 -34.68 -26.45 8.93
CA PHE A 706 -35.48 -27.16 9.91
C PHE A 706 -36.90 -27.51 9.38
N LEU A 707 -37.47 -26.68 8.49
CA LEU A 707 -38.68 -27.04 7.76
C LEU A 707 -38.46 -28.32 6.94
N VAL A 708 -37.38 -28.39 6.17
CA VAL A 708 -37.11 -29.57 5.34
C VAL A 708 -36.82 -30.82 6.18
N GLN A 709 -36.29 -30.67 7.37
CA GLN A 709 -36.05 -31.75 8.33
C GLN A 709 -37.32 -32.15 9.11
N GLY A 710 -38.44 -31.47 8.90
CA GLY A 710 -39.68 -31.71 9.62
C GLY A 710 -39.71 -31.22 11.08
N ASN A 711 -38.69 -30.42 11.48
CA ASN A 711 -38.62 -29.82 12.80
C ASN A 711 -39.26 -28.43 12.80
N PHE A 712 -40.58 -28.40 12.78
CA PHE A 712 -41.33 -27.16 12.58
C PHE A 712 -41.27 -26.19 13.77
N GLU A 713 -40.99 -26.68 14.98
CA GLU A 713 -40.81 -25.82 16.17
C GLU A 713 -39.52 -25.02 16.09
N GLU A 714 -38.42 -25.66 15.70
CA GLU A 714 -37.15 -24.99 15.50
C GLU A 714 -37.24 -24.05 14.30
N ALA A 715 -37.88 -24.43 13.20
CA ALA A 715 -38.11 -23.56 12.06
C ALA A 715 -38.84 -22.26 12.44
N GLU A 716 -39.94 -22.37 13.23
CA GLU A 716 -40.67 -21.23 13.80
C GLU A 716 -39.72 -20.37 14.67
N ARG A 717 -38.93 -20.99 15.54
CA ARG A 717 -38.04 -20.29 16.45
C ARG A 717 -37.06 -19.40 15.69
N TYR A 718 -36.38 -19.92 14.69
CA TYR A 718 -35.40 -19.17 13.89
C TYR A 718 -36.07 -18.11 12.99
N ALA A 719 -37.23 -18.40 12.38
CA ALA A 719 -37.99 -17.41 11.65
C ALA A 719 -38.36 -16.20 12.53
N ARG A 720 -38.88 -16.45 13.74
CA ARG A 720 -39.21 -15.40 14.70
C ARG A 720 -37.95 -14.64 15.21
N GLU A 721 -36.82 -15.33 15.34
CA GLU A 721 -35.57 -14.69 15.71
C GLU A 721 -35.11 -13.74 14.63
N GLY A 722 -35.11 -14.14 13.35
CA GLY A 722 -34.78 -13.27 12.23
C GLY A 722 -35.68 -12.04 12.15
N LEU A 723 -36.98 -12.19 12.32
CA LEU A 723 -37.95 -11.10 12.30
C LEU A 723 -37.84 -10.11 13.47
N LYS A 724 -37.07 -10.40 14.52
CA LYS A 724 -36.76 -9.43 15.57
C LYS A 724 -35.79 -8.37 15.08
N TYR A 725 -34.91 -8.73 14.16
CA TYR A 725 -33.89 -7.84 13.61
C TYR A 725 -34.37 -7.13 12.35
N ASP A 726 -35.14 -7.83 11.50
CA ASP A 726 -35.75 -7.24 10.30
C ASP A 726 -37.17 -7.77 10.13
N SER A 727 -38.14 -6.97 10.57
CA SER A 727 -39.55 -7.24 10.42
C SER A 727 -40.10 -7.04 9.00
N THR A 728 -39.28 -6.52 8.08
CA THR A 728 -39.66 -6.30 6.67
C THR A 728 -39.13 -7.40 5.73
N HIS A 729 -38.36 -8.36 6.25
CA HIS A 729 -37.78 -9.44 5.46
C HIS A 729 -38.86 -10.47 5.04
N HIS A 730 -39.44 -10.30 3.87
CA HIS A 730 -40.63 -11.00 3.40
C HIS A 730 -40.44 -12.53 3.32
N THR A 731 -39.30 -13.04 2.86
CA THR A 731 -39.03 -14.48 2.73
C THR A 731 -39.02 -15.23 4.07
N ILE A 732 -38.78 -14.59 5.19
CA ILE A 732 -38.88 -15.25 6.51
C ILE A 732 -40.35 -15.55 6.84
N TYR A 733 -41.28 -14.73 6.35
CA TYR A 733 -42.70 -14.98 6.59
C TYR A 733 -43.20 -16.21 5.85
N THR A 734 -42.62 -16.63 4.71
CA THR A 734 -42.95 -17.88 4.04
C THR A 734 -42.62 -19.08 4.94
N ASN A 735 -41.40 -19.08 5.50
CA ASN A 735 -40.94 -20.11 6.43
C ASN A 735 -41.76 -20.11 7.73
N LEU A 736 -42.11 -18.95 8.29
CA LEU A 736 -42.93 -18.84 9.50
C LEU A 736 -44.33 -19.35 9.26
N ALA A 737 -44.96 -18.95 8.16
CA ALA A 737 -46.31 -19.41 7.83
C ALA A 737 -46.39 -20.92 7.62
N ALA A 738 -45.44 -21.49 6.87
CA ALA A 738 -45.36 -22.94 6.66
C ALA A 738 -45.11 -23.70 7.96
N SER A 739 -44.20 -23.22 8.83
CA SER A 739 -43.89 -23.86 10.11
C SER A 739 -45.13 -23.91 11.04
N LEU A 740 -45.89 -22.81 11.09
CA LEU A 740 -47.16 -22.75 11.85
C LEU A 740 -48.24 -23.66 11.28
N LEU A 741 -48.41 -23.69 9.96
CA LEU A 741 -49.37 -24.53 9.28
C LEU A 741 -49.06 -26.01 9.55
N PHE A 742 -47.82 -26.44 9.44
CA PHE A 742 -47.41 -27.82 9.64
C PHE A 742 -47.46 -28.25 11.12
N GLN A 743 -47.36 -27.31 12.07
CA GLN A 743 -47.67 -27.56 13.49
C GLN A 743 -49.18 -27.63 13.79
N GLY A 744 -50.07 -27.36 12.82
CA GLY A 744 -51.51 -27.34 13.02
C GLY A 744 -52.07 -26.04 13.59
N ARG A 745 -51.26 -25.00 13.63
CA ARG A 745 -51.69 -23.65 14.08
C ARG A 745 -52.28 -22.87 12.90
N TYR A 746 -53.34 -23.45 12.29
CA TYR A 746 -53.96 -22.98 11.06
C TYR A 746 -54.30 -21.47 11.11
N ALA A 747 -55.00 -21.03 12.18
CA ALA A 747 -55.43 -19.65 12.27
C ALA A 747 -54.31 -18.62 12.24
N GLU A 748 -53.16 -18.93 12.89
CA GLU A 748 -51.99 -18.04 12.89
C GLU A 748 -51.28 -18.09 11.53
N ALA A 749 -51.20 -19.23 10.91
CA ALA A 749 -50.67 -19.37 9.55
C ALA A 749 -51.51 -18.60 8.53
N GLU A 750 -52.89 -18.79 8.58
CA GLU A 750 -53.81 -18.09 7.70
C GLU A 750 -53.66 -16.55 7.79
N GLU A 751 -53.50 -16.03 9.01
CA GLU A 751 -53.29 -14.58 9.19
C GLU A 751 -52.06 -14.09 8.42
N ILE A 752 -50.93 -14.82 8.46
CA ILE A 752 -49.71 -14.46 7.75
C ILE A 752 -49.92 -14.60 6.23
N TYR A 753 -50.48 -15.69 5.75
CA TYR A 753 -50.73 -15.89 4.33
C TYR A 753 -51.65 -14.81 3.75
N LEU A 754 -52.68 -14.39 4.48
CA LEU A 754 -53.57 -13.31 4.02
C LEU A 754 -52.91 -11.94 4.10
N ARG A 755 -52.11 -11.70 5.13
CA ARG A 755 -51.45 -10.43 5.33
C ARG A 755 -50.44 -10.11 4.20
N TYR A 756 -49.70 -11.12 3.77
CA TYR A 756 -48.66 -10.96 2.75
C TYR A 756 -49.07 -11.52 1.37
N LYS A 757 -50.35 -11.76 1.16
CA LYS A 757 -50.89 -12.37 -0.07
C LYS A 757 -50.49 -11.60 -1.34
N GLU A 758 -50.63 -10.29 -1.33
CA GLU A 758 -50.37 -9.47 -2.53
C GLU A 758 -48.85 -9.44 -2.90
N GLU A 759 -48.00 -9.62 -1.90
CA GLU A 759 -46.56 -9.52 -2.06
C GLU A 759 -45.88 -10.87 -2.27
N LEU A 760 -46.34 -11.96 -1.61
CA LEU A 760 -45.68 -13.26 -1.55
C LEU A 760 -46.51 -14.41 -2.12
N LYS A 761 -47.56 -14.12 -2.86
CA LYS A 761 -48.49 -15.18 -3.38
C LYS A 761 -47.75 -16.23 -4.21
N GLU A 762 -46.89 -15.82 -5.11
CA GLU A 762 -46.17 -16.73 -5.99
C GLU A 762 -45.17 -17.57 -5.18
N ASP A 763 -44.47 -16.95 -4.23
CA ASP A 763 -43.53 -17.63 -3.35
C ASP A 763 -44.23 -18.68 -2.48
N PHE A 764 -45.35 -18.32 -1.84
CA PHE A 764 -46.14 -19.25 -1.06
C PHE A 764 -46.60 -20.48 -1.87
N LEU A 765 -47.04 -20.25 -3.11
CA LEU A 765 -47.52 -21.36 -3.98
C LEU A 765 -46.35 -22.22 -4.45
N SER A 766 -45.22 -21.61 -4.77
CA SER A 766 -43.97 -22.30 -5.15
C SER A 766 -43.44 -23.15 -4.00
N ASP A 767 -43.43 -22.62 -2.77
CA ASP A 767 -43.00 -23.35 -1.58
C ASP A 767 -43.88 -24.58 -1.32
N PHE A 768 -45.19 -24.48 -1.46
CA PHE A 768 -46.08 -25.64 -1.33
C PHE A 768 -45.83 -26.72 -2.36
N GLU A 769 -45.42 -26.36 -3.59
CA GLU A 769 -45.05 -27.33 -4.62
C GLU A 769 -43.75 -28.04 -4.25
N ASP A 770 -42.76 -27.30 -3.79
CA ASP A 770 -41.49 -27.86 -3.34
C ASP A 770 -41.64 -28.74 -2.11
N PHE A 771 -42.40 -28.28 -1.10
CA PHE A 771 -42.73 -29.10 0.09
C PHE A 771 -43.48 -30.40 -0.25
N TYR A 772 -44.36 -30.36 -1.24
CA TYR A 772 -45.08 -31.56 -1.70
C TYR A 772 -44.11 -32.53 -2.41
N GLN A 773 -43.27 -32.02 -3.31
CA GLN A 773 -42.30 -32.85 -4.03
C GLN A 773 -41.28 -33.52 -3.09
N ARG A 774 -40.90 -32.84 -2.03
CA ARG A 774 -39.94 -33.35 -1.02
C ARG A 774 -40.63 -34.19 0.07
N GLY A 775 -41.96 -34.29 0.08
CA GLY A 775 -42.68 -35.03 1.10
C GLY A 775 -42.61 -34.43 2.50
N ILE A 776 -42.51 -33.11 2.61
CA ILE A 776 -42.38 -32.38 3.87
C ILE A 776 -43.72 -32.13 4.51
N ILE A 777 -44.78 -32.00 3.71
CA ILE A 777 -46.12 -31.74 4.20
C ILE A 777 -46.62 -32.94 5.02
N PRO A 778 -46.93 -32.74 6.32
CA PRO A 778 -47.52 -33.81 7.10
C PRO A 778 -48.87 -34.28 6.48
N PRO A 779 -49.12 -35.58 6.34
CA PRO A 779 -50.38 -36.08 5.72
C PRO A 779 -51.65 -35.49 6.34
N GLU A 780 -51.64 -35.25 7.63
CA GLU A 780 -52.75 -34.64 8.37
C GLU A 780 -52.93 -33.15 8.10
N ARG A 781 -52.01 -32.50 7.33
CA ARG A 781 -52.04 -31.09 6.96
C ARG A 781 -52.32 -30.85 5.48
N GLU A 782 -52.43 -31.85 4.67
CA GLU A 782 -52.71 -31.70 3.23
C GLU A 782 -53.99 -30.90 2.97
N ASP A 783 -55.07 -31.17 3.73
CA ASP A 783 -56.33 -30.44 3.64
C ASP A 783 -56.16 -28.95 4.02
N ASP A 784 -55.35 -28.66 5.02
CA ASP A 784 -55.07 -27.28 5.44
C ASP A 784 -54.27 -26.52 4.35
N VAL A 785 -53.29 -27.16 3.72
CA VAL A 785 -52.54 -26.59 2.59
C VAL A 785 -53.48 -26.27 1.42
N GLU A 786 -54.37 -27.19 1.04
CA GLU A 786 -55.32 -26.98 -0.05
C GLU A 786 -56.33 -25.84 0.26
N ARG A 787 -56.68 -25.64 1.53
CA ARG A 787 -57.49 -24.49 1.96
C ARG A 787 -56.74 -23.16 1.80
N ILE A 788 -55.48 -23.12 2.19
CA ILE A 788 -54.63 -21.93 2.00
C ILE A 788 -54.42 -21.63 0.51
N LYS A 789 -54.12 -22.64 -0.33
CA LYS A 789 -53.99 -22.44 -1.78
C LYS A 789 -55.29 -21.82 -2.40
N LYS A 790 -56.47 -22.28 -1.96
CA LYS A 790 -57.74 -21.70 -2.39
C LYS A 790 -57.96 -20.26 -1.92
N LEU A 791 -57.47 -19.91 -0.72
CA LEU A 791 -57.50 -18.55 -0.20
C LEU A 791 -56.54 -17.60 -0.98
N LEU A 792 -55.36 -18.09 -1.31
CA LEU A 792 -54.38 -17.34 -2.12
C LEU A 792 -54.84 -17.15 -3.59
N SER A 793 -55.64 -18.10 -4.12
CA SER A 793 -56.17 -18.06 -5.50
C SER A 793 -57.40 -17.16 -5.70
N LYS A 794 -58.11 -16.82 -4.62
CA LYS A 794 -59.23 -15.87 -4.61
C LYS A 794 -58.72 -14.44 -4.55
#